data_25c5cd6ba53cf44fbc2de91bebf3352f
#
_entry.id   25c5cd6ba53cf44fbc2de91bebf3352f
#
_cell.length_a   1.000
_cell.length_b   1.000
_cell.length_c   1.000
_cell.angle_alpha   90.00
_cell.angle_beta   90.00
_cell.angle_gamma   90.00
#
_symmetry.space_group_name_H-M   'P 1'
#
loop_
_entity.id
_entity.type
_entity.pdbx_description
1 polymer ?
#
loop_
_entity_poly.entity_id
_entity_poly.type
_entity_poly.pdbx_seq_one_letter_code
_entity_poly.pdbx_strand_id
1 'polypeptide(L)'
;MKKIFTTLITSAVAALAMAQVSFGDASLFNDQWLFNQGDESAAVNSDFDDQKWRKLDLPHDWSVEGRLSPTLASCTGYLPAGIAWYRKHFTLTDGKIADTILTKDANARTYIYFEGVYNRSEVYLNGHLLGVRPSGFASFLYDMTPYLQEGDNVISVRVDHSRIADSRWYTGSGIYRDVWIISAPEVHLAQWGTGYSTTKITDSQATVAVEVAVDGVSSAKSGLLVKVEIVDAKGKSIAKRSTSVKAVEGAKTTLSLNVPKPHRWSLSDPYLYTIKTQLIMGGKVIDGNEIKAGLRTLTFDANKGFALNDNWMKVKGVCLHHDAGTLGAVVPEAVWERRLIKLKEIGVNAIRCSHNPQAPVLYDICDRLGLLMMDEASDEWEFPKRKWVEGWNVGTPAFDGTYDFFEEWIDSDVTDMVRRDRNHPSIIMWSIGNEVDYPNDPYSHPILDGGNAVINQPMFGGYDPKRPNAERIGKIAKRLAACVRSIDTSRPVTGALAGVVMSNQTEYPEAVDVVGYNYTENRYDEDHQAYPDRVIYGSENGVGYEAWTSVRDKEFIFGQFIWTGTDYLGESRRWPSRGLHTGLLDFGSFPKPRGHFRASLWCETPVCYAGTYINRPMPQRGNRVWISTEATDTWNYEVGQEIRVVCYTNATQAKLMLNGKQVGDMKPYDMSNGIIYWDIPFEAGDLRAVACDKEGLEIASYTIQTSGRPYELRARFDNVIGTTTGDVAVSSKDGINHIVVEVFDENGHIVKLADNNITCTIEGPAQLLGLENSDNTDMGDYRDNQQRVFQGSLLTYIRNGKDSGKVIVRFTSPLLKSTEISFEI
;
A
#
# COMPACT_ATOMS: atom_id res chain seq x y z
N MET A 1 4.61 39.12 6.68
CA MET A 1 5.08 37.74 6.40
C MET A 1 4.01 36.64 6.63
N LYS A 2 2.83 36.90 7.20
CA LYS A 2 1.76 35.89 7.41
C LYS A 2 0.78 35.70 6.23
N LYS A 3 0.79 36.53 5.20
CA LYS A 3 -0.13 36.40 4.04
C LYS A 3 0.41 35.62 2.84
N ILE A 4 1.71 35.28 2.84
CA ILE A 4 2.33 34.51 1.71
C ILE A 4 2.26 33.01 1.93
N PHE A 5 2.12 32.53 3.18
CA PHE A 5 2.06 31.10 3.48
C PHE A 5 0.69 30.45 3.18
N THR A 6 -0.41 31.18 3.27
CA THR A 6 -1.76 30.60 3.07
C THR A 6 -2.11 30.37 1.59
N THR A 7 -1.50 31.14 0.67
CA THR A 7 -1.74 30.97 -0.77
C THR A 7 -0.90 29.82 -1.39
N LEU A 8 0.21 29.44 -0.74
CA LEU A 8 1.05 28.32 -1.20
C LEU A 8 0.51 26.94 -0.83
N ILE A 9 -0.26 26.84 0.27
CA ILE A 9 -0.82 25.56 0.72
C ILE A 9 -2.05 25.17 -0.12
N THR A 10 -2.89 26.12 -0.49
CA THR A 10 -4.06 25.86 -1.36
C THR A 10 -3.68 25.48 -2.79
N SER A 11 -2.57 26.00 -3.31
CA SER A 11 -2.07 25.62 -4.64
C SER A 11 -1.36 24.26 -4.64
N ALA A 12 -0.81 23.80 -3.51
CA ALA A 12 -0.17 22.49 -3.41
C ALA A 12 -1.19 21.33 -3.35
N VAL A 13 -2.31 21.54 -2.65
CA VAL A 13 -3.40 20.53 -2.58
C VAL A 13 -4.10 20.40 -3.95
N ALA A 14 -4.35 21.50 -4.64
CA ALA A 14 -4.91 21.47 -6.00
C ALA A 14 -3.96 20.82 -7.02
N ALA A 15 -2.63 20.98 -6.86
CA ALA A 15 -1.64 20.38 -7.77
C ALA A 15 -1.44 18.87 -7.56
N LEU A 16 -1.65 18.36 -6.33
CA LEU A 16 -1.59 16.92 -6.04
C LEU A 16 -2.82 16.18 -6.61
N ALA A 17 -3.99 16.78 -6.53
CA ALA A 17 -5.21 16.20 -7.09
C ALA A 17 -5.19 16.07 -8.63
N MET A 18 -4.37 16.86 -9.34
CA MET A 18 -4.31 16.84 -10.81
C MET A 18 -3.50 15.68 -11.40
N ALA A 19 -2.72 14.93 -10.62
CA ALA A 19 -1.95 13.78 -11.13
C ALA A 19 -2.83 12.58 -11.52
N GLN A 20 -4.02 12.46 -10.93
CA GLN A 20 -4.93 11.32 -11.15
C GLN A 20 -5.82 11.50 -12.38
N VAL A 21 -6.28 12.72 -12.62
CA VAL A 21 -7.00 13.12 -13.83
C VAL A 21 -6.02 13.78 -14.77
N SER A 22 -5.85 13.24 -15.95
CA SER A 22 -4.79 13.64 -16.87
C SER A 22 -5.25 14.52 -18.03
N PHE A 23 -6.48 15.03 -17.97
CA PHE A 23 -7.07 15.94 -18.97
C PHE A 23 -8.24 16.75 -18.41
N GLY A 24 -8.62 17.81 -19.07
CA GLY A 24 -9.76 18.64 -18.72
C GLY A 24 -9.65 19.32 -17.34
N ASP A 25 -10.79 19.88 -16.91
CA ASP A 25 -10.98 20.42 -15.57
C ASP A 25 -11.69 19.37 -14.71
N ALA A 26 -11.13 19.01 -13.57
CA ALA A 26 -11.64 17.98 -12.68
C ALA A 26 -12.05 18.54 -11.32
N SER A 27 -13.07 17.95 -10.73
CA SER A 27 -13.53 18.23 -9.38
C SER A 27 -13.85 16.92 -8.65
N LEU A 28 -13.50 16.85 -7.37
CA LEU A 28 -13.95 15.76 -6.51
C LEU A 28 -15.46 15.70 -6.45
N PHE A 29 -16.02 14.50 -6.51
CA PHE A 29 -17.46 14.27 -6.54
C PHE A 29 -17.90 13.37 -5.38
N ASN A 30 -17.21 13.46 -4.25
CA ASN A 30 -17.33 12.58 -3.10
C ASN A 30 -18.48 12.91 -2.14
N ASP A 31 -18.90 14.18 -2.09
CA ASP A 31 -19.86 14.63 -1.07
C ASP A 31 -21.28 14.14 -1.33
N GLN A 32 -22.05 13.91 -0.24
CA GLN A 32 -23.49 13.74 -0.23
C GLN A 32 -24.06 12.62 -1.12
N TRP A 33 -23.43 11.48 -1.16
CA TRP A 33 -24.00 10.29 -1.78
C TRP A 33 -25.07 9.67 -0.89
N LEU A 34 -26.07 9.07 -1.51
CA LEU A 34 -27.11 8.25 -0.87
C LEU A 34 -26.69 6.79 -0.98
N PHE A 35 -26.78 6.05 0.10
CA PHE A 35 -26.36 4.66 0.21
C PHE A 35 -27.46 3.78 0.76
N ASN A 36 -27.65 2.60 0.15
CA ASN A 36 -28.51 1.54 0.64
C ASN A 36 -27.86 0.17 0.43
N GLN A 37 -27.75 -0.60 1.50
CA GLN A 37 -27.32 -1.99 1.44
C GLN A 37 -28.48 -2.91 1.09
N GLY A 38 -28.33 -3.73 0.07
CA GLY A 38 -29.32 -4.61 -0.51
C GLY A 38 -29.41 -4.45 -2.03
N ASP A 39 -30.02 -5.40 -2.70
CA ASP A 39 -30.18 -5.36 -4.16
C ASP A 39 -31.53 -4.71 -4.55
N GLU A 40 -31.52 -3.41 -4.73
CA GLU A 40 -32.67 -2.60 -5.12
C GLU A 40 -32.59 -2.24 -6.61
N SER A 41 -32.93 -3.19 -7.47
CA SER A 41 -32.78 -3.04 -8.92
C SER A 41 -33.57 -1.88 -9.52
N ALA A 42 -34.66 -1.41 -8.86
CA ALA A 42 -35.40 -0.25 -9.26
C ALA A 42 -34.64 1.07 -9.11
N ALA A 43 -33.53 1.07 -8.33
CA ALA A 43 -32.69 2.23 -8.13
C ALA A 43 -31.92 2.69 -9.38
N VAL A 44 -31.96 1.94 -10.46
CA VAL A 44 -31.54 2.38 -11.81
C VAL A 44 -32.35 3.57 -12.29
N ASN A 45 -33.68 3.60 -11.98
CA ASN A 45 -34.59 4.63 -12.48
C ASN A 45 -34.33 5.99 -11.81
N SER A 46 -34.36 7.06 -12.59
CA SER A 46 -34.16 8.43 -12.07
C SER A 46 -35.26 8.88 -11.10
N ASP A 47 -36.47 8.38 -11.26
CA ASP A 47 -37.67 8.69 -10.44
C ASP A 47 -37.83 7.78 -9.19
N PHE A 48 -36.87 6.91 -8.93
CA PHE A 48 -36.86 6.06 -7.74
C PHE A 48 -36.80 6.88 -6.45
N ASP A 49 -37.66 6.58 -5.48
CA ASP A 49 -37.70 7.25 -4.16
C ASP A 49 -36.59 6.74 -3.24
N ASP A 50 -35.51 7.52 -3.16
CA ASP A 50 -34.36 7.26 -2.32
C ASP A 50 -34.26 8.17 -1.07
N GLN A 51 -35.33 8.88 -0.71
CA GLN A 51 -35.34 9.82 0.43
C GLN A 51 -34.99 9.17 1.77
N LYS A 52 -35.20 7.86 1.90
CA LYS A 52 -34.89 7.10 3.12
C LYS A 52 -33.45 6.56 3.15
N TRP A 53 -32.68 6.71 2.08
CA TRP A 53 -31.33 6.23 2.01
C TRP A 53 -30.40 7.06 2.89
N ARG A 54 -29.38 6.41 3.44
CA ARG A 54 -28.39 7.06 4.27
C ARG A 54 -27.52 8.00 3.44
N LYS A 55 -27.36 9.24 3.89
CA LYS A 55 -26.38 10.17 3.33
C LYS A 55 -24.99 9.88 3.87
N LEU A 56 -23.98 9.91 2.99
CA LEU A 56 -22.58 9.76 3.34
C LEU A 56 -21.69 10.46 2.31
N ASP A 57 -20.43 10.66 2.68
CA ASP A 57 -19.39 11.11 1.78
C ASP A 57 -18.48 9.92 1.41
N LEU A 58 -17.97 9.92 0.18
CA LEU A 58 -16.97 8.97 -0.31
C LEU A 58 -15.55 9.41 0.11
N PRO A 59 -14.58 8.50 0.14
CA PRO A 59 -14.65 7.05 -0.06
C PRO A 59 -15.39 6.33 1.07
N HIS A 60 -15.99 5.18 0.76
CA HIS A 60 -16.80 4.41 1.70
C HIS A 60 -16.59 2.90 1.54
N ASP A 61 -16.40 2.21 2.67
CA ASP A 61 -16.30 0.77 2.80
C ASP A 61 -17.32 0.29 3.83
N TRP A 62 -18.42 -0.34 3.36
CA TRP A 62 -19.48 -0.76 4.28
C TRP A 62 -19.13 -2.03 5.06
N SER A 63 -18.11 -2.79 4.66
CA SER A 63 -17.74 -4.02 5.35
C SER A 63 -17.30 -3.77 6.79
N VAL A 64 -16.49 -2.73 7.02
CA VAL A 64 -16.04 -2.35 8.37
C VAL A 64 -17.13 -1.69 9.23
N GLU A 65 -18.28 -1.37 8.65
CA GLU A 65 -19.46 -0.92 9.38
C GLU A 65 -20.27 -2.09 9.94
N GLY A 66 -20.03 -3.30 9.43
CA GLY A 66 -20.68 -4.51 9.88
C GLY A 66 -19.93 -5.18 11.04
N ARG A 67 -20.60 -6.11 11.70
CA ARG A 67 -20.01 -6.88 12.79
C ARG A 67 -19.22 -8.07 12.25
N LEU A 68 -18.06 -8.31 12.80
CA LEU A 68 -17.32 -9.54 12.55
C LEU A 68 -18.12 -10.75 13.03
N SER A 69 -18.06 -11.84 12.28
CA SER A 69 -18.80 -13.07 12.61
C SER A 69 -18.03 -14.32 12.20
N PRO A 70 -17.99 -15.37 13.06
CA PRO A 70 -17.36 -16.65 12.72
C PRO A 70 -18.07 -17.40 11.58
N THR A 71 -19.25 -16.92 11.15
CA THR A 71 -20.00 -17.49 10.02
C THR A 71 -19.63 -16.87 8.68
N LEU A 72 -18.80 -15.83 8.70
CA LEU A 72 -18.28 -15.16 7.51
C LEU A 72 -16.91 -15.71 7.14
N ALA A 73 -16.41 -15.33 5.95
CA ALA A 73 -15.18 -15.89 5.41
C ALA A 73 -13.92 -15.36 6.11
N SER A 74 -13.04 -16.28 6.53
CA SER A 74 -11.75 -15.94 7.14
C SER A 74 -10.79 -15.24 6.15
N CYS A 75 -10.83 -15.63 4.87
CA CYS A 75 -9.98 -15.03 3.85
C CYS A 75 -10.22 -13.51 3.70
N THR A 76 -11.41 -13.03 4.00
CA THR A 76 -11.77 -11.60 4.00
C THR A 76 -11.95 -11.01 5.42
N GLY A 77 -11.37 -11.63 6.45
CA GLY A 77 -11.30 -11.08 7.80
C GLY A 77 -12.56 -11.21 8.62
N TYR A 78 -13.45 -12.15 8.29
CA TYR A 78 -14.73 -12.35 9.00
C TYR A 78 -15.67 -11.13 8.96
N LEU A 79 -15.48 -10.25 7.99
CA LEU A 79 -16.30 -9.06 7.78
C LEU A 79 -17.40 -9.32 6.73
N PRO A 80 -18.57 -8.66 6.85
CA PRO A 80 -19.66 -8.83 5.90
C PRO A 80 -19.36 -8.14 4.55
N ALA A 81 -20.02 -8.61 3.51
CA ALA A 81 -20.05 -8.00 2.19
C ALA A 81 -21.49 -8.03 1.65
N GLY A 82 -21.74 -8.20 0.35
CA GLY A 82 -23.07 -8.29 -0.24
C GLY A 82 -23.25 -7.34 -1.39
N ILE A 83 -24.52 -6.93 -1.64
CA ILE A 83 -24.85 -5.97 -2.69
C ILE A 83 -25.26 -4.65 -2.05
N ALA A 84 -24.86 -3.55 -2.67
CA ALA A 84 -25.29 -2.21 -2.26
C ALA A 84 -25.44 -1.28 -3.46
N TRP A 85 -26.20 -0.23 -3.26
CA TRP A 85 -26.42 0.83 -4.22
C TRP A 85 -25.97 2.17 -3.64
N TYR A 86 -25.34 2.97 -4.50
CA TYR A 86 -25.04 4.37 -4.28
C TYR A 86 -25.80 5.22 -5.28
N ARG A 87 -26.37 6.35 -4.85
CA ARG A 87 -27.01 7.32 -5.72
C ARG A 87 -26.53 8.73 -5.39
N LYS A 88 -26.42 9.57 -6.39
CA LYS A 88 -26.14 11.00 -6.19
C LYS A 88 -26.95 11.82 -7.14
N HIS A 89 -27.75 12.75 -6.57
CA HIS A 89 -28.47 13.78 -7.31
C HIS A 89 -27.57 14.99 -7.50
N PHE A 90 -27.57 15.57 -8.67
CA PHE A 90 -26.86 16.80 -8.98
C PHE A 90 -27.61 17.56 -10.08
N THR A 91 -27.47 18.89 -10.12
CA THR A 91 -28.15 19.74 -11.08
C THR A 91 -27.18 20.33 -12.09
N LEU A 92 -27.52 20.27 -13.35
CA LEU A 92 -26.86 21.02 -14.42
C LEU A 92 -27.71 22.24 -14.74
N THR A 93 -27.20 23.46 -14.53
CA THR A 93 -27.90 24.71 -14.81
C THR A 93 -26.97 25.68 -15.52
N ASP A 94 -27.40 26.20 -16.67
CA ASP A 94 -26.62 27.10 -17.51
C ASP A 94 -25.19 26.58 -17.80
N GLY A 95 -25.05 25.28 -18.02
CA GLY A 95 -23.76 24.62 -18.24
C GLY A 95 -22.91 24.44 -16.99
N LYS A 96 -23.40 24.75 -15.78
CA LYS A 96 -22.69 24.52 -14.51
C LYS A 96 -23.24 23.30 -13.81
N ILE A 97 -22.36 22.44 -13.35
CA ILE A 97 -22.71 21.30 -12.51
C ILE A 97 -22.65 21.77 -11.07
N ALA A 98 -23.81 21.71 -10.37
CA ALA A 98 -23.90 22.14 -8.97
C ALA A 98 -22.92 21.37 -8.08
N ASP A 99 -22.41 22.06 -7.07
CA ASP A 99 -21.41 21.55 -6.11
C ASP A 99 -20.03 21.21 -6.72
N THR A 100 -19.77 21.68 -7.96
CA THR A 100 -18.45 21.53 -8.60
C THR A 100 -17.95 22.90 -9.10
N ILE A 101 -16.66 22.97 -9.41
CA ILE A 101 -16.05 24.15 -10.07
C ILE A 101 -16.21 24.10 -11.59
N LEU A 102 -16.84 23.05 -12.11
CA LEU A 102 -16.88 22.75 -13.54
C LEU A 102 -17.98 23.54 -14.24
N THR A 103 -17.63 24.04 -15.42
CA THR A 103 -18.56 24.70 -16.34
C THR A 103 -18.61 23.89 -17.63
N LYS A 104 -19.79 23.48 -18.06
CA LYS A 104 -19.97 22.83 -19.34
C LYS A 104 -20.15 23.87 -20.43
N ASP A 105 -19.16 24.08 -21.25
CA ASP A 105 -19.33 24.79 -22.52
C ASP A 105 -20.21 23.97 -23.46
N ALA A 106 -20.91 24.60 -24.38
CA ALA A 106 -21.88 23.99 -25.30
C ALA A 106 -21.31 22.79 -26.12
N ASN A 107 -19.97 22.70 -26.22
CA ASN A 107 -19.25 21.62 -26.90
C ASN A 107 -18.32 20.84 -25.95
N ALA A 108 -18.47 20.95 -24.63
CA ALA A 108 -17.67 20.22 -23.68
C ALA A 108 -18.25 18.81 -23.44
N ARG A 109 -17.36 17.84 -23.29
CA ARG A 109 -17.70 16.50 -22.80
C ARG A 109 -17.59 16.46 -21.29
N THR A 110 -18.43 15.66 -20.68
CA THR A 110 -18.42 15.43 -19.22
C THR A 110 -18.21 13.97 -18.93
N TYR A 111 -17.25 13.68 -18.08
CA TYR A 111 -16.88 12.33 -17.69
C TYR A 111 -17.03 12.13 -16.19
N ILE A 112 -17.23 10.86 -15.77
CA ILE A 112 -17.08 10.44 -14.39
C ILE A 112 -15.94 9.43 -14.31
N TYR A 113 -15.03 9.64 -13.34
CA TYR A 113 -13.87 8.79 -13.12
C TYR A 113 -13.92 8.22 -11.70
N PHE A 114 -13.77 6.91 -11.60
CA PHE A 114 -13.68 6.17 -10.34
C PHE A 114 -12.26 5.63 -10.17
N GLU A 115 -11.64 5.90 -9.04
CA GLU A 115 -10.31 5.34 -8.73
C GLU A 115 -10.38 3.87 -8.31
N GLY A 116 -11.52 3.42 -7.77
CA GLY A 116 -11.77 2.02 -7.43
C GLY A 116 -13.12 1.78 -6.77
N VAL A 117 -13.80 0.71 -7.20
CA VAL A 117 -15.10 0.26 -6.68
C VAL A 117 -15.05 -1.25 -6.48
N TYR A 118 -15.14 -1.75 -5.26
CA TYR A 118 -15.06 -3.17 -5.01
C TYR A 118 -16.44 -3.77 -4.77
N ASN A 119 -16.96 -4.61 -5.69
CA ASN A 119 -16.49 -4.95 -7.03
C ASN A 119 -17.70 -5.14 -7.96
N ARG A 120 -17.50 -5.66 -9.18
CA ARG A 120 -18.55 -5.87 -10.20
C ARG A 120 -19.50 -4.69 -10.29
N SER A 121 -18.94 -3.48 -10.44
CA SER A 121 -19.70 -2.25 -10.48
C SER A 121 -20.44 -2.06 -11.80
N GLU A 122 -21.67 -1.56 -11.70
CA GLU A 122 -22.49 -1.07 -12.81
C GLU A 122 -22.80 0.41 -12.54
N VAL A 123 -22.53 1.28 -13.51
CA VAL A 123 -22.75 2.73 -13.35
C VAL A 123 -23.79 3.21 -14.33
N TYR A 124 -24.78 3.92 -13.82
CA TYR A 124 -25.91 4.45 -14.60
C TYR A 124 -26.01 5.96 -14.44
N LEU A 125 -26.42 6.66 -15.49
CA LEU A 125 -26.82 8.07 -15.47
C LEU A 125 -28.24 8.19 -16.00
N ASN A 126 -29.16 8.73 -15.22
CA ASN A 126 -30.59 8.93 -15.60
C ASN A 126 -31.26 7.66 -16.15
N GLY A 127 -30.93 6.48 -15.57
CA GLY A 127 -31.42 5.19 -16.02
C GLY A 127 -30.67 4.54 -17.17
N HIS A 128 -29.69 5.22 -17.78
CA HIS A 128 -28.87 4.69 -18.86
C HIS A 128 -27.57 4.10 -18.33
N LEU A 129 -27.24 2.86 -18.71
CA LEU A 129 -25.97 2.22 -18.34
C LEU A 129 -24.80 2.94 -19.04
N LEU A 130 -23.89 3.49 -18.25
CA LEU A 130 -22.63 4.05 -18.75
C LEU A 130 -21.61 2.95 -19.00
N GLY A 131 -21.51 1.97 -18.11
CA GLY A 131 -20.62 0.84 -18.24
C GLY A 131 -20.58 -0.05 -17.01
N VAL A 132 -19.81 -1.13 -17.13
CA VAL A 132 -19.51 -2.11 -16.09
C VAL A 132 -18.01 -2.22 -15.86
N ARG A 133 -17.57 -2.46 -14.62
CA ARG A 133 -16.20 -2.79 -14.31
C ARG A 133 -16.15 -3.89 -13.25
N PRO A 134 -15.80 -5.14 -13.65
CA PRO A 134 -15.77 -6.26 -12.71
C PRO A 134 -14.63 -6.17 -11.71
N SER A 135 -13.43 -5.75 -12.15
CA SER A 135 -12.25 -5.61 -11.27
C SER A 135 -12.48 -4.54 -10.21
N GLY A 136 -12.37 -4.93 -8.93
CA GLY A 136 -12.49 -4.01 -7.80
C GLY A 136 -11.28 -3.09 -7.61
N PHE A 137 -10.16 -3.37 -8.28
CA PHE A 137 -8.90 -2.65 -8.11
C PHE A 137 -8.58 -1.68 -9.24
N ALA A 138 -9.24 -1.84 -10.38
CA ALA A 138 -9.02 -1.00 -11.55
C ALA A 138 -9.70 0.36 -11.41
N SER A 139 -9.02 1.40 -11.88
CA SER A 139 -9.61 2.72 -12.11
C SER A 139 -10.27 2.76 -13.49
N PHE A 140 -11.36 3.51 -13.61
CA PHE A 140 -12.13 3.55 -14.87
C PHE A 140 -12.87 4.88 -15.09
N LEU A 141 -13.14 5.17 -16.35
CA LEU A 141 -13.74 6.43 -16.82
C LEU A 141 -14.95 6.14 -17.71
N TYR A 142 -16.05 6.89 -17.53
CA TYR A 142 -17.22 6.84 -18.41
C TYR A 142 -17.60 8.22 -18.91
N ASP A 143 -17.98 8.31 -20.20
CA ASP A 143 -18.55 9.53 -20.82
C ASP A 143 -20.03 9.66 -20.44
N MET A 144 -20.34 10.72 -19.69
CA MET A 144 -21.70 11.09 -19.27
C MET A 144 -22.45 11.92 -20.32
N THR A 145 -21.72 12.52 -21.26
CA THR A 145 -22.24 13.55 -22.18
C THR A 145 -23.53 13.13 -22.92
N PRO A 146 -23.67 11.89 -23.42
CA PRO A 146 -24.85 11.48 -24.17
C PRO A 146 -26.17 11.45 -23.35
N TYR A 147 -26.05 11.28 -22.02
CA TYR A 147 -27.22 11.08 -21.13
C TYR A 147 -27.38 12.20 -20.11
N LEU A 148 -26.49 13.21 -20.12
CA LEU A 148 -26.52 14.36 -19.22
C LEU A 148 -27.58 15.35 -19.74
N GLN A 149 -28.49 15.76 -18.87
CA GLN A 149 -29.61 16.66 -19.20
C GLN A 149 -29.54 17.96 -18.41
N GLU A 150 -30.13 19.03 -18.96
CA GLU A 150 -30.32 20.29 -18.22
C GLU A 150 -31.32 20.04 -17.08
N GLY A 151 -31.07 20.61 -15.92
CA GLY A 151 -31.79 20.36 -14.68
C GLY A 151 -31.24 19.18 -13.90
N ASP A 152 -32.11 18.41 -13.30
CA ASP A 152 -31.73 17.35 -12.36
C ASP A 152 -31.23 16.11 -13.06
N ASN A 153 -30.14 15.58 -12.56
CA ASN A 153 -29.50 14.34 -12.99
C ASN A 153 -29.26 13.42 -11.80
N VAL A 154 -29.25 12.12 -12.05
CA VAL A 154 -29.02 11.09 -11.03
C VAL A 154 -27.99 10.09 -11.53
N ILE A 155 -26.90 9.93 -10.80
CA ILE A 155 -25.97 8.80 -10.95
C ILE A 155 -26.39 7.72 -9.99
N SER A 156 -26.47 6.47 -10.47
CA SER A 156 -26.69 5.27 -9.69
C SER A 156 -25.54 4.29 -9.92
N VAL A 157 -24.98 3.74 -8.84
CA VAL A 157 -23.90 2.76 -8.89
C VAL A 157 -24.32 1.52 -8.11
N ARG A 158 -24.44 0.39 -8.80
CA ARG A 158 -24.63 -0.92 -8.19
C ARG A 158 -23.25 -1.54 -7.92
N VAL A 159 -23.04 -2.06 -6.73
CA VAL A 159 -21.82 -2.75 -6.33
C VAL A 159 -22.21 -4.14 -5.86
N ASP A 160 -21.63 -5.18 -6.48
CA ASP A 160 -21.96 -6.57 -6.17
C ASP A 160 -20.74 -7.32 -5.61
N HIS A 161 -20.60 -7.29 -4.30
CA HIS A 161 -19.64 -8.10 -3.56
C HIS A 161 -20.35 -9.26 -2.81
N SER A 162 -21.33 -9.90 -3.46
CA SER A 162 -22.07 -11.03 -2.88
C SER A 162 -21.22 -12.32 -2.80
N ARG A 163 -20.17 -12.44 -3.60
CA ARG A 163 -19.18 -13.51 -3.56
C ARG A 163 -18.07 -13.14 -2.57
N ILE A 164 -18.33 -13.33 -1.27
CA ILE A 164 -17.50 -12.79 -0.18
C ILE A 164 -16.13 -13.46 -0.03
N ALA A 165 -15.91 -14.64 -0.61
CA ALA A 165 -14.65 -15.36 -0.56
C ALA A 165 -13.93 -15.29 -1.91
N ASP A 166 -13.77 -14.08 -2.45
CA ASP A 166 -13.23 -13.82 -3.79
C ASP A 166 -11.77 -13.32 -3.78
N SER A 167 -11.17 -13.17 -2.61
CA SER A 167 -9.78 -12.79 -2.40
C SER A 167 -9.17 -13.56 -1.23
N ARG A 168 -7.85 -13.63 -1.15
CA ARG A 168 -7.13 -14.22 0.00
C ARG A 168 -6.92 -13.21 1.14
N TRP A 169 -7.20 -11.93 0.91
CA TRP A 169 -7.08 -10.84 1.88
C TRP A 169 -8.35 -9.99 1.89
N TYR A 170 -8.49 -9.11 2.87
CA TYR A 170 -9.59 -8.18 2.96
C TYR A 170 -9.56 -7.15 1.84
N THR A 171 -10.65 -6.99 1.14
CA THR A 171 -10.75 -6.11 -0.03
C THR A 171 -11.56 -4.85 0.21
N GLY A 172 -12.36 -4.84 1.28
CA GLY A 172 -13.41 -3.85 1.46
C GLY A 172 -14.61 -4.10 0.56
N SER A 173 -15.61 -3.23 0.64
CA SER A 173 -16.80 -3.26 -0.22
C SER A 173 -17.31 -1.85 -0.44
N GLY A 174 -17.51 -1.45 -1.69
CA GLY A 174 -18.10 -0.15 -2.02
C GLY A 174 -17.24 0.73 -2.92
N ILE A 175 -17.60 1.99 -2.98
CA ILE A 175 -16.80 3.02 -3.64
C ILE A 175 -15.72 3.46 -2.64
N TYR A 176 -14.63 2.68 -2.56
CA TYR A 176 -13.62 2.80 -1.51
C TYR A 176 -12.44 3.71 -1.85
N ARG A 177 -12.46 4.33 -3.05
CA ARG A 177 -11.52 5.34 -3.50
C ARG A 177 -12.27 6.55 -4.06
N ASP A 178 -11.56 7.60 -4.41
CA ASP A 178 -12.15 8.86 -4.85
C ASP A 178 -12.93 8.75 -6.17
N VAL A 179 -13.94 9.63 -6.30
CA VAL A 179 -14.73 9.82 -7.52
C VAL A 179 -14.54 11.25 -8.00
N TRP A 180 -14.33 11.40 -9.30
CA TRP A 180 -14.11 12.69 -9.95
C TRP A 180 -15.12 12.92 -11.07
N ILE A 181 -15.55 14.16 -11.23
CA ILE A 181 -16.27 14.60 -12.40
C ILE A 181 -15.34 15.51 -13.21
N ILE A 182 -15.31 15.32 -14.53
CA ILE A 182 -14.36 15.98 -15.44
C ILE A 182 -15.14 16.67 -16.55
N SER A 183 -14.80 17.94 -16.85
CA SER A 183 -15.25 18.65 -18.03
C SER A 183 -14.07 18.89 -18.96
N ALA A 184 -14.19 18.48 -20.20
CA ALA A 184 -13.12 18.65 -21.20
C ALA A 184 -13.68 19.11 -22.53
N PRO A 185 -12.91 19.85 -23.35
CA PRO A 185 -13.29 20.11 -24.74
C PRO A 185 -13.37 18.79 -25.52
N GLU A 186 -14.07 18.79 -26.64
CA GLU A 186 -14.20 17.57 -27.46
C GLU A 186 -12.84 17.02 -27.94
N VAL A 187 -11.92 17.92 -28.23
CA VAL A 187 -10.51 17.59 -28.52
C VAL A 187 -9.69 17.86 -27.27
N HIS A 188 -9.21 16.83 -26.62
CA HIS A 188 -8.50 16.90 -25.34
C HIS A 188 -7.35 15.90 -25.26
N LEU A 189 -6.51 16.02 -24.23
CA LEU A 189 -5.51 15.00 -23.91
C LEU A 189 -6.19 13.70 -23.51
N ALA A 190 -5.68 12.56 -23.96
CA ALA A 190 -6.25 11.27 -23.56
C ALA A 190 -6.04 10.99 -22.07
N GLN A 191 -6.96 10.28 -21.42
CA GLN A 191 -6.77 9.80 -20.04
C GLN A 191 -5.50 8.96 -19.96
N TRP A 192 -4.61 9.29 -19.01
CA TRP A 192 -3.26 8.71 -18.87
C TRP A 192 -2.42 8.77 -20.16
N GLY A 193 -2.76 9.67 -21.06
CA GLY A 193 -2.16 9.80 -22.37
C GLY A 193 -0.78 10.46 -22.38
N THR A 194 -0.41 11.18 -21.31
CA THR A 194 0.92 11.77 -21.18
C THR A 194 1.82 10.80 -20.38
N GLY A 195 2.90 10.34 -21.01
CA GLY A 195 3.89 9.49 -20.38
C GLY A 195 5.31 10.02 -20.62
N TYR A 196 6.23 9.79 -19.66
CA TYR A 196 7.64 10.16 -19.86
C TYR A 196 8.58 9.00 -19.58
N SER A 197 9.76 9.05 -20.23
CA SER A 197 10.88 8.17 -19.92
C SER A 197 12.20 8.92 -20.02
N THR A 198 13.18 8.54 -19.18
CA THR A 198 14.55 9.03 -19.27
C THR A 198 15.34 8.11 -20.19
N THR A 199 15.55 8.53 -21.44
CA THR A 199 16.20 7.67 -22.45
C THR A 199 17.72 7.68 -22.35
N LYS A 200 18.31 8.73 -21.78
CA LYS A 200 19.73 8.86 -21.51
C LYS A 200 19.94 9.87 -20.39
N ILE A 201 20.85 9.58 -19.48
CA ILE A 201 21.25 10.52 -18.43
C ILE A 201 22.75 10.44 -18.17
N THR A 202 23.36 11.60 -18.04
CA THR A 202 24.74 11.84 -17.62
C THR A 202 24.73 12.99 -16.63
N ASP A 203 25.86 13.31 -16.00
CA ASP A 203 25.93 14.45 -15.07
C ASP A 203 25.74 15.80 -15.79
N SER A 204 26.03 15.86 -17.08
CA SER A 204 25.89 17.09 -17.86
C SER A 204 24.50 17.27 -18.47
N GLN A 205 23.79 16.16 -18.79
CA GLN A 205 22.52 16.22 -19.51
C GLN A 205 21.71 14.95 -19.34
N ALA A 206 20.38 15.11 -19.21
CA ALA A 206 19.40 14.04 -19.42
C ALA A 206 18.58 14.30 -20.68
N THR A 207 18.25 13.23 -21.40
CA THR A 207 17.28 13.24 -22.50
C THR A 207 15.99 12.59 -22.01
N VAL A 208 14.89 13.36 -22.02
CA VAL A 208 13.57 12.95 -21.58
C VAL A 208 12.66 12.86 -22.81
N ALA A 209 12.13 11.66 -23.07
CA ALA A 209 11.09 11.47 -24.06
C ALA A 209 9.73 11.62 -23.38
N VAL A 210 8.85 12.44 -23.95
CA VAL A 210 7.47 12.65 -23.48
C VAL A 210 6.53 12.25 -24.60
N GLU A 211 5.77 11.19 -24.37
CA GLU A 211 4.68 10.75 -25.24
C GLU A 211 3.39 11.46 -24.83
N VAL A 212 2.62 11.92 -25.80
CA VAL A 212 1.33 12.58 -25.59
C VAL A 212 0.31 12.00 -26.55
N ALA A 213 -0.78 11.45 -26.01
CA ALA A 213 -1.94 10.99 -26.76
C ALA A 213 -3.08 12.02 -26.68
N VAL A 214 -3.86 12.13 -27.75
CA VAL A 214 -4.94 13.13 -27.91
C VAL A 214 -6.18 12.43 -28.42
N ASP A 215 -7.32 12.66 -27.73
CA ASP A 215 -8.63 12.17 -28.10
C ASP A 215 -9.48 13.22 -28.82
N GLY A 216 -10.54 12.80 -29.52
CA GLY A 216 -11.48 13.67 -30.22
C GLY A 216 -10.90 14.38 -31.44
N VAL A 217 -9.75 13.97 -31.93
CA VAL A 217 -8.99 14.64 -33.00
C VAL A 217 -9.76 14.79 -34.31
N SER A 218 -10.75 13.94 -34.59
CA SER A 218 -11.65 14.04 -35.75
C SER A 218 -12.49 15.31 -35.77
N SER A 219 -12.73 15.88 -34.58
CA SER A 219 -13.47 17.14 -34.39
C SER A 219 -12.59 18.39 -34.45
N ALA A 220 -11.28 18.25 -34.70
CA ALA A 220 -10.35 19.38 -34.77
C ALA A 220 -10.64 20.33 -35.95
N LYS A 221 -10.98 21.59 -35.63
CA LYS A 221 -11.31 22.62 -36.62
C LYS A 221 -10.10 23.32 -37.26
N SER A 222 -8.91 23.06 -36.71
CA SER A 222 -7.61 23.63 -37.19
C SER A 222 -6.46 22.73 -36.73
N GLY A 223 -5.24 23.05 -37.18
CA GLY A 223 -4.05 22.28 -36.79
C GLY A 223 -3.86 22.21 -35.28
N LEU A 224 -3.51 21.02 -34.82
CA LEU A 224 -3.22 20.75 -33.41
C LEU A 224 -1.72 20.82 -33.13
N LEU A 225 -1.35 21.43 -32.02
CA LEU A 225 0.02 21.54 -31.53
C LEU A 225 0.06 21.06 -30.08
N VAL A 226 0.98 20.16 -29.77
CA VAL A 226 1.36 19.82 -28.39
C VAL A 226 2.61 20.61 -28.02
N LYS A 227 2.56 21.27 -26.86
CA LYS A 227 3.70 21.93 -26.23
C LYS A 227 3.99 21.24 -24.90
N VAL A 228 5.25 20.86 -24.70
CA VAL A 228 5.74 20.28 -23.46
C VAL A 228 6.80 21.19 -22.87
N GLU A 229 6.72 21.40 -21.54
CA GLU A 229 7.68 22.18 -20.77
C GLU A 229 8.05 21.41 -19.51
N ILE A 230 9.35 21.28 -19.24
CA ILE A 230 9.89 20.71 -17.99
C ILE A 230 10.29 21.88 -17.10
N VAL A 231 9.75 21.91 -15.88
CA VAL A 231 10.09 22.91 -14.86
C VAL A 231 10.70 22.24 -13.65
N ASP A 232 11.59 22.96 -12.96
CA ASP A 232 12.20 22.48 -11.72
C ASP A 232 11.23 22.63 -10.51
N ALA A 233 11.63 22.16 -9.35
CA ALA A 233 10.84 22.24 -8.11
C ALA A 233 10.50 23.68 -7.67
N LYS A 234 11.20 24.70 -8.24
CA LYS A 234 10.95 26.14 -8.01
C LYS A 234 10.07 26.76 -9.09
N GLY A 235 9.57 25.95 -10.05
CA GLY A 235 8.74 26.42 -11.18
C GLY A 235 9.52 27.08 -12.33
N LYS A 236 10.86 27.01 -12.33
CA LYS A 236 11.68 27.54 -13.39
C LYS A 236 11.67 26.64 -14.61
N SER A 237 11.40 27.19 -15.80
CA SER A 237 11.49 26.50 -17.08
C SER A 237 12.92 26.02 -17.35
N ILE A 238 13.09 24.71 -17.55
CA ILE A 238 14.38 24.06 -17.82
C ILE A 238 14.50 23.69 -19.29
N ALA A 239 13.42 23.13 -19.86
CA ALA A 239 13.37 22.71 -21.25
C ALA A 239 11.94 22.85 -21.77
N LYS A 240 11.79 23.19 -23.05
CA LYS A 240 10.49 23.25 -23.73
C LYS A 240 10.60 22.85 -25.19
N ARG A 241 9.54 22.21 -25.69
CA ARG A 241 9.44 21.83 -27.10
C ARG A 241 7.97 21.77 -27.52
N SER A 242 7.74 21.99 -28.83
CA SER A 242 6.41 21.85 -29.42
C SER A 242 6.49 21.03 -30.71
N THR A 243 5.40 20.34 -31.03
CA THR A 243 5.25 19.58 -32.28
C THR A 243 3.79 19.55 -32.71
N SER A 244 3.54 19.48 -34.02
CA SER A 244 2.18 19.28 -34.53
C SER A 244 1.72 17.83 -34.29
N VAL A 245 0.41 17.66 -34.06
CA VAL A 245 -0.26 16.38 -33.96
C VAL A 245 -1.08 16.13 -35.19
N LYS A 246 -0.96 14.95 -35.78
CA LYS A 246 -1.81 14.56 -36.92
C LYS A 246 -3.23 14.31 -36.43
N ALA A 247 -4.23 14.82 -37.11
CA ALA A 247 -5.64 14.62 -36.78
C ALA A 247 -6.12 13.25 -37.29
N VAL A 248 -5.63 12.18 -36.67
CA VAL A 248 -6.05 10.78 -36.95
C VAL A 248 -6.46 10.14 -35.61
N GLU A 249 -7.40 9.24 -35.66
CA GLU A 249 -7.84 8.52 -34.47
C GLU A 249 -6.64 7.81 -33.78
N GLY A 250 -6.61 7.86 -32.43
CA GLY A 250 -5.51 7.35 -31.63
C GLY A 250 -4.21 8.16 -31.80
N ALA A 251 -4.33 9.47 -32.12
CA ALA A 251 -3.18 10.33 -32.37
C ALA A 251 -2.22 10.37 -31.18
N LYS A 252 -0.98 10.02 -31.43
CA LYS A 252 0.14 10.09 -30.49
C LYS A 252 1.30 10.87 -31.08
N THR A 253 2.02 11.57 -30.22
CA THR A 253 3.27 12.24 -30.58
C THR A 253 4.29 12.11 -29.46
N THR A 254 5.58 12.07 -29.83
CA THR A 254 6.68 12.01 -28.87
C THR A 254 7.59 13.21 -29.04
N LEU A 255 7.88 13.89 -27.94
CA LEU A 255 8.82 15.00 -27.88
C LEU A 255 10.05 14.58 -27.07
N SER A 256 11.23 14.87 -27.60
CA SER A 256 12.50 14.67 -26.87
C SER A 256 12.99 16.01 -26.35
N LEU A 257 13.20 16.11 -25.02
CA LEU A 257 13.67 17.32 -24.35
C LEU A 257 15.00 17.02 -23.64
N ASN A 258 15.88 18.03 -23.63
CA ASN A 258 17.18 17.93 -22.97
C ASN A 258 17.18 18.75 -21.69
N VAL A 259 17.44 18.10 -20.55
CA VAL A 259 17.57 18.71 -19.23
C VAL A 259 19.05 18.86 -18.92
N PRO A 260 19.60 20.07 -18.87
CA PRO A 260 21.02 20.28 -18.54
C PRO A 260 21.24 20.08 -17.03
N LYS A 261 22.37 19.44 -16.67
CA LYS A 261 22.77 19.17 -15.29
C LYS A 261 21.60 18.61 -14.47
N PRO A 262 21.07 17.43 -14.84
CA PRO A 262 19.87 16.90 -14.22
C PRO A 262 20.08 16.61 -12.73
N HIS A 263 19.09 16.97 -11.92
CA HIS A 263 18.98 16.52 -10.55
C HIS A 263 18.30 15.14 -10.58
N ARG A 264 19.05 14.09 -10.20
CA ARG A 264 18.54 12.71 -10.27
C ARG A 264 17.66 12.40 -9.07
N TRP A 265 16.54 11.75 -9.31
CA TRP A 265 15.70 11.17 -8.24
C TRP A 265 16.42 9.98 -7.60
N SER A 266 16.45 9.93 -6.26
CA SER A 266 17.03 8.83 -5.49
C SER A 266 16.30 8.63 -4.16
N LEU A 267 16.63 7.58 -3.41
CA LEU A 267 16.01 7.27 -2.12
C LEU A 267 16.30 8.33 -1.03
N SER A 268 17.49 8.93 -1.08
CA SER A 268 17.92 9.97 -0.13
C SER A 268 17.61 11.39 -0.60
N ASP A 269 17.36 11.58 -1.89
CA ASP A 269 17.05 12.86 -2.51
C ASP A 269 16.01 12.66 -3.62
N PRO A 270 14.72 12.51 -3.26
CA PRO A 270 13.63 12.19 -4.17
C PRO A 270 13.16 13.42 -4.96
N TYR A 271 14.08 14.03 -5.70
CA TYR A 271 13.83 15.24 -6.44
C TYR A 271 12.89 15.04 -7.62
N LEU A 272 11.84 15.86 -7.69
CA LEU A 272 10.82 15.81 -8.74
C LEU A 272 10.78 17.10 -9.57
N TYR A 273 10.86 16.95 -10.89
CA TYR A 273 10.47 17.94 -11.86
C TYR A 273 8.96 17.93 -12.06
N THR A 274 8.43 18.94 -12.74
CA THR A 274 7.06 18.92 -13.27
C THR A 274 7.11 19.01 -14.79
N ILE A 275 6.47 18.08 -15.48
CA ILE A 275 6.25 18.14 -16.93
C ILE A 275 4.85 18.71 -17.14
N LYS A 276 4.80 19.87 -17.82
CA LYS A 276 3.58 20.57 -18.21
C LYS A 276 3.30 20.29 -19.67
N THR A 277 2.14 19.74 -19.97
CA THR A 277 1.68 19.48 -21.34
C THR A 277 0.52 20.41 -21.67
N GLN A 278 0.56 21.03 -22.82
CA GLN A 278 -0.50 21.90 -23.34
C GLN A 278 -0.90 21.43 -24.74
N LEU A 279 -2.19 21.27 -24.96
CA LEU A 279 -2.80 21.04 -26.26
C LEU A 279 -3.31 22.38 -26.80
N ILE A 280 -2.88 22.75 -28.01
CA ILE A 280 -3.14 24.03 -28.62
C ILE A 280 -3.87 23.84 -29.95
N MET A 281 -5.00 24.53 -30.15
CA MET A 281 -5.75 24.55 -31.38
C MET A 281 -6.06 25.98 -31.76
N GLY A 282 -5.76 26.35 -33.03
CA GLY A 282 -5.98 27.75 -33.51
C GLY A 282 -5.21 28.81 -32.69
N GLY A 283 -4.05 28.46 -32.13
CA GLY A 283 -3.21 29.35 -31.32
C GLY A 283 -3.67 29.53 -29.87
N LYS A 284 -4.75 28.84 -29.42
CA LYS A 284 -5.24 28.88 -28.06
C LYS A 284 -4.98 27.55 -27.37
N VAL A 285 -4.60 27.59 -26.10
CA VAL A 285 -4.56 26.39 -25.25
C VAL A 285 -6.01 25.94 -25.00
N ILE A 286 -6.30 24.70 -25.35
CA ILE A 286 -7.63 24.11 -25.19
C ILE A 286 -7.67 23.08 -24.08
N ASP A 287 -6.53 22.46 -23.76
CA ASP A 287 -6.40 21.47 -22.67
C ASP A 287 -4.95 21.39 -22.20
N GLY A 288 -4.72 20.80 -21.03
CA GLY A 288 -3.38 20.60 -20.49
C GLY A 288 -3.36 19.77 -19.21
N ASN A 289 -2.18 19.25 -18.90
CA ASN A 289 -1.93 18.54 -17.64
C ASN A 289 -0.54 18.81 -17.09
N GLU A 290 -0.35 18.42 -15.85
CA GLU A 290 0.95 18.46 -15.17
C GLU A 290 1.22 17.08 -14.55
N ILE A 291 2.39 16.50 -14.79
CA ILE A 291 2.85 15.26 -14.14
C ILE A 291 4.16 15.48 -13.40
N LYS A 292 4.35 14.80 -12.29
CA LYS A 292 5.63 14.78 -11.58
C LYS A 292 6.59 13.80 -12.25
N ALA A 293 7.85 14.14 -12.30
CA ALA A 293 8.87 13.37 -13.03
C ALA A 293 10.19 13.31 -12.26
N GLY A 294 10.60 12.11 -11.87
CA GLY A 294 11.92 11.85 -11.31
C GLY A 294 12.85 11.28 -12.39
N LEU A 295 13.97 11.96 -12.65
CA LEU A 295 14.94 11.51 -13.64
C LEU A 295 15.94 10.54 -13.02
N ARG A 296 16.00 9.31 -13.48
CA ARG A 296 16.84 8.24 -12.95
C ARG A 296 17.20 7.21 -13.99
N THR A 297 18.17 6.35 -13.64
CA THR A 297 18.49 5.12 -14.36
C THR A 297 18.25 3.91 -13.46
N LEU A 298 17.78 2.81 -14.05
CA LEU A 298 17.61 1.51 -13.45
C LEU A 298 18.49 0.51 -14.20
N THR A 299 19.28 -0.28 -13.49
CA THR A 299 20.06 -1.36 -14.06
C THR A 299 19.78 -2.65 -13.31
N PHE A 300 19.43 -3.69 -14.04
CA PHE A 300 19.27 -5.05 -13.53
C PHE A 300 20.29 -5.95 -14.23
N ASP A 301 21.09 -6.64 -13.44
CA ASP A 301 22.18 -7.47 -13.93
C ASP A 301 22.17 -8.83 -13.23
N ALA A 302 22.26 -9.91 -14.00
CA ALA A 302 22.16 -11.27 -13.48
C ALA A 302 23.26 -11.65 -12.47
N ASN A 303 24.41 -10.93 -12.46
CA ASN A 303 25.54 -11.22 -11.59
C ASN A 303 25.74 -10.17 -10.48
N LYS A 304 25.32 -8.90 -10.72
CA LYS A 304 25.56 -7.77 -9.81
C LYS A 304 24.27 -7.29 -9.12
N GLY A 305 23.10 -7.79 -9.55
CA GLY A 305 21.83 -7.43 -8.98
C GLY A 305 21.24 -6.12 -9.53
N PHE A 306 20.94 -5.16 -8.66
CA PHE A 306 20.22 -3.91 -9.00
C PHE A 306 21.05 -2.66 -8.70
N ALA A 307 21.02 -1.71 -9.64
CA ALA A 307 21.58 -0.37 -9.40
C ALA A 307 20.57 0.73 -9.74
N LEU A 308 20.50 1.74 -8.86
CA LEU A 308 19.79 3.00 -9.06
C LEU A 308 20.83 4.10 -9.31
N ASN A 309 20.75 4.77 -10.47
CA ASN A 309 21.72 5.81 -10.84
C ASN A 309 23.20 5.33 -10.77
N ASP A 310 23.43 4.12 -11.27
CA ASP A 310 24.74 3.45 -11.28
C ASP A 310 25.27 3.05 -9.88
N ASN A 311 24.48 3.26 -8.81
CA ASN A 311 24.81 2.82 -7.45
C ASN A 311 24.19 1.44 -7.18
N TRP A 312 25.01 0.41 -7.06
CA TRP A 312 24.60 -0.95 -6.72
C TRP A 312 24.09 -1.02 -5.30
N MET A 313 22.93 -1.64 -5.10
CA MET A 313 22.28 -1.68 -3.80
C MET A 313 21.39 -2.90 -3.64
N LYS A 314 21.05 -3.24 -2.41
CA LYS A 314 20.01 -4.23 -2.10
C LYS A 314 18.65 -3.57 -1.95
N VAL A 315 17.65 -4.16 -2.60
CA VAL A 315 16.24 -3.84 -2.35
C VAL A 315 15.81 -4.50 -1.06
N LYS A 316 15.45 -3.68 -0.08
CA LYS A 316 14.97 -4.06 1.26
C LYS A 316 13.47 -3.78 1.30
N GLY A 317 12.70 -4.65 0.66
CA GLY A 317 11.30 -4.45 0.38
C GLY A 317 10.37 -5.13 1.37
N VAL A 318 9.13 -4.66 1.37
CA VAL A 318 7.99 -5.30 2.06
C VAL A 318 6.77 -5.34 1.17
N CYS A 319 5.95 -6.37 1.35
CA CYS A 319 4.64 -6.48 0.73
C CYS A 319 3.61 -5.68 1.55
N LEU A 320 2.68 -4.97 0.88
CA LEU A 320 1.59 -4.24 1.53
C LEU A 320 0.25 -4.53 0.87
N HIS A 321 -0.75 -4.83 1.67
CA HIS A 321 -2.16 -4.79 1.30
C HIS A 321 -2.74 -3.37 1.49
N HIS A 322 -3.96 -3.14 1.02
CA HIS A 322 -4.57 -1.81 0.93
C HIS A 322 -5.54 -1.48 2.08
N ASP A 323 -5.49 -2.23 3.18
CA ASP A 323 -6.31 -1.94 4.37
C ASP A 323 -5.53 -1.21 5.47
N ALA A 324 -6.25 -0.64 6.41
CA ALA A 324 -5.71 -0.04 7.63
C ALA A 324 -6.55 -0.43 8.86
N GLY A 325 -6.66 -1.73 9.13
CA GLY A 325 -7.35 -2.26 10.30
C GLY A 325 -8.79 -1.73 10.42
N THR A 326 -9.10 -1.01 11.48
CA THR A 326 -10.46 -0.47 11.73
C THR A 326 -10.98 0.49 10.66
N LEU A 327 -10.11 1.06 9.84
CA LEU A 327 -10.50 1.92 8.72
C LEU A 327 -10.87 1.14 7.46
N GLY A 328 -10.64 -0.18 7.44
CA GLY A 328 -10.88 -1.01 6.26
C GLY A 328 -10.04 -0.59 5.07
N ALA A 329 -10.65 -0.64 3.88
CA ALA A 329 -9.98 -0.29 2.61
C ALA A 329 -9.97 1.22 2.31
N VAL A 330 -10.66 2.04 3.10
CA VAL A 330 -10.60 3.50 3.00
C VAL A 330 -9.42 4.01 3.80
N VAL A 331 -8.26 4.13 3.15
CA VAL A 331 -7.01 4.54 3.81
C VAL A 331 -6.66 5.96 3.39
N PRO A 332 -6.83 6.96 4.28
CA PRO A 332 -6.46 8.34 4.00
C PRO A 332 -4.96 8.52 3.71
N GLU A 333 -4.61 9.53 2.92
CA GLU A 333 -3.23 9.87 2.57
C GLU A 333 -2.31 9.95 3.80
N ALA A 334 -2.74 10.64 4.86
CA ALA A 334 -1.94 10.78 6.09
C ALA A 334 -1.68 9.44 6.81
N VAL A 335 -2.60 8.48 6.69
CA VAL A 335 -2.43 7.12 7.24
C VAL A 335 -1.40 6.34 6.44
N TRP A 336 -1.48 6.40 5.10
CA TRP A 336 -0.45 5.83 4.22
C TRP A 336 0.92 6.44 4.48
N GLU A 337 1.00 7.77 4.54
CA GLU A 337 2.28 8.46 4.71
C GLU A 337 2.93 8.13 6.05
N ARG A 338 2.14 8.12 7.16
CA ARG A 338 2.62 7.70 8.47
C ARG A 338 3.17 6.26 8.44
N ARG A 339 2.44 5.33 7.84
CA ARG A 339 2.85 3.93 7.66
C ARG A 339 4.17 3.81 6.93
N LEU A 340 4.32 4.51 5.79
CA LEU A 340 5.54 4.46 4.98
C LEU A 340 6.75 5.09 5.69
N ILE A 341 6.55 6.16 6.45
CA ILE A 341 7.60 6.76 7.29
C ILE A 341 8.07 5.76 8.33
N LYS A 342 7.14 5.10 9.06
CA LYS A 342 7.48 4.07 10.06
C LYS A 342 8.23 2.88 9.44
N LEU A 343 7.89 2.47 8.23
CA LEU A 343 8.62 1.44 7.49
C LEU A 343 10.03 1.91 7.11
N LYS A 344 10.19 3.15 6.65
CA LYS A 344 11.54 3.72 6.37
C LYS A 344 12.41 3.77 7.61
N GLU A 345 11.85 4.12 8.79
CA GLU A 345 12.56 4.17 10.07
C GLU A 345 13.18 2.82 10.46
N ILE A 346 12.60 1.70 10.02
CA ILE A 346 13.13 0.34 10.23
C ILE A 346 13.94 -0.18 9.03
N GLY A 347 14.35 0.69 8.11
CA GLY A 347 15.28 0.39 7.02
C GLY A 347 14.64 -0.14 5.74
N VAL A 348 13.31 -0.10 5.60
CA VAL A 348 12.61 -0.43 4.35
C VAL A 348 12.93 0.62 3.29
N ASN A 349 13.24 0.19 2.07
CA ASN A 349 13.47 1.07 0.93
C ASN A 349 12.60 0.75 -0.30
N ALA A 350 11.74 -0.27 -0.21
CA ALA A 350 10.88 -0.67 -1.31
C ALA A 350 9.53 -1.23 -0.84
N ILE A 351 8.51 -1.08 -1.65
CA ILE A 351 7.15 -1.57 -1.45
C ILE A 351 6.74 -2.47 -2.62
N ARG A 352 6.12 -3.60 -2.33
CA ARG A 352 5.39 -4.42 -3.30
C ARG A 352 3.89 -4.28 -3.08
N CYS A 353 3.16 -3.94 -4.13
CA CYS A 353 1.71 -3.82 -4.14
C CYS A 353 1.07 -5.22 -4.18
N SER A 354 0.73 -5.80 -3.03
CA SER A 354 0.20 -7.17 -2.93
C SER A 354 -1.32 -7.18 -3.01
N HIS A 355 -1.94 -7.90 -3.87
CA HIS A 355 -1.49 -8.43 -5.16
C HIS A 355 -2.40 -7.79 -6.22
N ASN A 356 -2.43 -6.46 -6.25
CA ASN A 356 -3.31 -5.64 -7.07
C ASN A 356 -2.79 -4.19 -7.14
N PRO A 357 -3.22 -3.39 -8.14
CA PRO A 357 -2.94 -1.97 -8.18
C PRO A 357 -3.49 -1.24 -6.95
N GLN A 358 -2.65 -0.45 -6.29
CA GLN A 358 -3.00 0.27 -5.07
C GLN A 358 -3.71 1.60 -5.35
N ALA A 359 -4.11 2.29 -4.25
CA ALA A 359 -4.62 3.65 -4.36
C ALA A 359 -3.57 4.57 -4.97
N PRO A 360 -3.94 5.43 -5.92
CA PRO A 360 -2.99 6.31 -6.61
C PRO A 360 -2.11 7.15 -5.69
N VAL A 361 -2.65 7.62 -4.58
CA VAL A 361 -1.92 8.42 -3.58
C VAL A 361 -0.70 7.68 -2.98
N LEU A 362 -0.71 6.35 -2.93
CA LEU A 362 0.43 5.58 -2.41
C LEU A 362 1.67 5.76 -3.27
N TYR A 363 1.52 5.81 -4.59
CA TYR A 363 2.63 6.01 -5.52
C TYR A 363 3.20 7.43 -5.39
N ASP A 364 2.34 8.44 -5.26
CA ASP A 364 2.78 9.84 -5.02
C ASP A 364 3.59 9.96 -3.72
N ILE A 365 3.17 9.28 -2.66
CA ILE A 365 3.90 9.28 -1.38
C ILE A 365 5.26 8.58 -1.56
N CYS A 366 5.32 7.45 -2.23
CA CYS A 366 6.58 6.74 -2.51
C CYS A 366 7.54 7.60 -3.34
N ASP A 367 7.03 8.33 -4.34
CA ASP A 367 7.81 9.29 -5.12
C ASP A 367 8.42 10.39 -4.25
N ARG A 368 7.63 10.95 -3.32
CA ARG A 368 8.05 12.04 -2.41
C ARG A 368 8.99 11.58 -1.31
N LEU A 369 8.75 10.38 -0.77
CA LEU A 369 9.55 9.84 0.32
C LEU A 369 10.82 9.12 -0.16
N GLY A 370 10.97 8.86 -1.45
CA GLY A 370 12.08 8.08 -1.99
C GLY A 370 11.99 6.61 -1.55
N LEU A 371 10.92 5.94 -1.94
CA LEU A 371 10.73 4.50 -1.82
C LEU A 371 10.62 3.88 -3.21
N LEU A 372 11.25 2.74 -3.42
CA LEU A 372 11.07 1.96 -4.65
C LEU A 372 9.73 1.21 -4.60
N MET A 373 9.18 0.90 -5.79
CA MET A 373 7.93 0.14 -5.87
C MET A 373 8.00 -0.96 -6.92
N MET A 374 7.36 -2.08 -6.61
CA MET A 374 6.92 -3.07 -7.57
C MET A 374 5.40 -3.01 -7.64
N ASP A 375 4.88 -2.58 -8.76
CA ASP A 375 3.44 -2.57 -9.01
C ASP A 375 2.99 -3.92 -9.54
N GLU A 376 1.87 -4.45 -9.04
CA GLU A 376 1.45 -5.81 -9.32
C GLU A 376 -0.01 -5.86 -9.78
N ALA A 377 -0.28 -6.64 -10.82
CA ALA A 377 -1.56 -6.65 -11.51
C ALA A 377 -2.59 -7.60 -10.90
N SER A 378 -2.19 -8.82 -10.49
CA SER A 378 -3.15 -9.86 -10.14
C SER A 378 -2.56 -10.97 -9.26
N ASP A 379 -3.41 -11.57 -8.41
CA ASP A 379 -3.09 -12.74 -7.59
C ASP A 379 -3.42 -14.06 -8.30
N GLU A 380 -4.36 -14.07 -9.22
CA GLU A 380 -4.77 -15.28 -9.96
C GLU A 380 -5.05 -14.97 -11.42
N TRP A 381 -4.97 -16.03 -12.26
CA TRP A 381 -5.24 -15.93 -13.69
C TRP A 381 -6.52 -16.68 -14.09
N GLU A 382 -6.49 -17.43 -15.17
CA GLU A 382 -7.65 -18.09 -15.79
C GLU A 382 -8.34 -19.18 -14.94
N PHE A 383 -7.72 -19.61 -13.85
CA PHE A 383 -8.28 -20.60 -12.92
C PHE A 383 -8.20 -20.10 -11.48
N PRO A 384 -9.22 -20.42 -10.66
CA PRO A 384 -9.29 -19.93 -9.29
C PRO A 384 -8.26 -20.61 -8.37
N LYS A 385 -7.71 -19.83 -7.47
CA LYS A 385 -7.00 -20.30 -6.28
C LYS A 385 -7.96 -20.59 -5.13
N ARG A 386 -7.48 -21.35 -4.13
CA ARG A 386 -8.26 -21.61 -2.91
C ARG A 386 -8.38 -20.37 -2.04
N LYS A 387 -9.59 -20.05 -1.60
CA LYS A 387 -9.90 -19.02 -0.60
C LYS A 387 -10.52 -19.72 0.61
N TRP A 388 -9.83 -19.66 1.74
CA TRP A 388 -10.23 -20.38 2.93
C TRP A 388 -11.33 -19.64 3.70
N VAL A 389 -12.39 -20.35 4.09
CA VAL A 389 -13.58 -19.77 4.74
C VAL A 389 -13.54 -19.91 6.25
N GLU A 390 -13.07 -21.06 6.77
CA GLU A 390 -13.06 -21.36 8.21
C GLU A 390 -11.77 -20.94 8.91
N GLY A 391 -10.74 -20.62 8.15
CA GLY A 391 -9.39 -20.30 8.59
C GLY A 391 -8.36 -20.74 7.57
N TRP A 392 -7.21 -20.11 7.56
CA TRP A 392 -6.14 -20.40 6.61
C TRP A 392 -5.73 -21.88 6.61
N ASN A 393 -5.85 -22.52 5.46
CA ASN A 393 -5.66 -23.97 5.26
C ASN A 393 -6.60 -24.87 6.11
N VAL A 394 -7.79 -24.39 6.43
CA VAL A 394 -8.77 -25.12 7.26
C VAL A 394 -10.10 -25.25 6.53
N GLY A 395 -10.66 -26.47 6.56
CA GLY A 395 -11.97 -26.77 5.99
C GLY A 395 -11.97 -26.87 4.47
N THR A 396 -13.12 -26.58 3.87
CA THR A 396 -13.32 -26.59 2.41
C THR A 396 -13.12 -25.16 1.87
N PRO A 397 -12.23 -24.96 0.90
CA PRO A 397 -12.04 -23.64 0.31
C PRO A 397 -13.19 -23.25 -0.63
N ALA A 398 -13.45 -21.97 -0.73
CA ALA A 398 -14.19 -21.37 -1.84
C ALA A 398 -13.27 -21.11 -3.03
N PHE A 399 -13.88 -20.84 -4.19
CA PHE A 399 -13.20 -20.61 -5.46
C PHE A 399 -13.75 -19.41 -6.22
N ASP A 400 -14.44 -18.48 -5.53
CA ASP A 400 -14.79 -17.20 -6.13
C ASP A 400 -13.52 -16.38 -6.42
N GLY A 401 -13.56 -15.43 -7.35
CA GLY A 401 -12.39 -14.59 -7.59
C GLY A 401 -12.41 -13.86 -8.93
N THR A 402 -11.28 -13.27 -9.26
CA THR A 402 -11.09 -12.46 -10.47
C THR A 402 -10.96 -13.32 -11.73
N TYR A 403 -10.74 -14.63 -11.58
CA TYR A 403 -10.59 -15.56 -12.71
C TYR A 403 -11.83 -15.61 -13.62
N ASP A 404 -13.04 -15.35 -13.10
CA ASP A 404 -14.29 -15.45 -13.83
C ASP A 404 -14.48 -14.34 -14.89
N PHE A 405 -13.70 -13.27 -14.81
CA PHE A 405 -13.63 -12.22 -15.83
C PHE A 405 -12.22 -12.04 -16.44
N PHE A 406 -11.30 -12.97 -16.13
CA PHE A 406 -9.89 -12.89 -16.55
C PHE A 406 -9.74 -12.75 -18.07
N GLU A 407 -10.35 -13.64 -18.86
CA GLU A 407 -10.15 -13.67 -20.32
C GLU A 407 -10.64 -12.39 -21.00
N GLU A 408 -11.68 -11.78 -20.49
CA GLU A 408 -12.29 -10.57 -21.05
C GLU A 408 -11.56 -9.30 -20.62
N TRP A 409 -11.05 -9.23 -19.38
CA TRP A 409 -10.64 -7.96 -18.77
C TRP A 409 -9.15 -7.85 -18.48
N ILE A 410 -8.40 -8.94 -18.35
CA ILE A 410 -7.02 -8.88 -17.83
C ILE A 410 -6.10 -8.02 -18.70
N ASP A 411 -6.23 -8.03 -20.02
CA ASP A 411 -5.39 -7.20 -20.90
C ASP A 411 -5.64 -5.72 -20.67
N SER A 412 -6.92 -5.34 -20.48
CA SER A 412 -7.31 -3.97 -20.11
C SER A 412 -6.82 -3.62 -18.71
N ASP A 413 -7.00 -4.50 -17.73
CA ASP A 413 -6.58 -4.26 -16.35
C ASP A 413 -5.07 -4.03 -16.24
N VAL A 414 -4.26 -4.85 -16.94
CA VAL A 414 -2.79 -4.70 -16.98
C VAL A 414 -2.38 -3.41 -17.72
N THR A 415 -2.98 -3.13 -18.86
CA THR A 415 -2.61 -1.93 -19.64
C THR A 415 -3.04 -0.64 -18.94
N ASP A 416 -4.20 -0.62 -18.27
CA ASP A 416 -4.70 0.53 -17.51
C ASP A 416 -3.82 0.78 -16.27
N MET A 417 -3.42 -0.28 -15.54
CA MET A 417 -2.44 -0.17 -14.45
C MET A 417 -1.16 0.52 -14.93
N VAL A 418 -0.56 -0.01 -16.00
CA VAL A 418 0.70 0.54 -16.51
C VAL A 418 0.53 1.99 -17.03
N ARG A 419 -0.55 2.29 -17.74
CA ARG A 419 -0.83 3.66 -18.22
C ARG A 419 -1.00 4.64 -17.08
N ARG A 420 -1.77 4.25 -16.05
CA ARG A 420 -2.04 5.08 -14.89
C ARG A 420 -0.74 5.42 -14.15
N ASP A 421 0.10 4.40 -13.93
CA ASP A 421 1.18 4.48 -12.95
C ASP A 421 2.58 4.69 -13.57
N ARG A 422 2.74 4.63 -14.92
CA ARG A 422 4.05 4.73 -15.59
C ARG A 422 4.84 6.00 -15.34
N ASN A 423 4.20 7.06 -14.83
CA ASN A 423 4.85 8.32 -14.55
C ASN A 423 5.51 8.39 -13.16
N HIS A 424 5.34 7.37 -12.32
CA HIS A 424 5.95 7.32 -10.99
C HIS A 424 7.41 6.85 -11.05
N PRO A 425 8.39 7.70 -10.66
CA PRO A 425 9.80 7.30 -10.62
C PRO A 425 10.09 6.23 -9.57
N SER A 426 9.27 6.09 -8.55
CA SER A 426 9.36 5.02 -7.54
C SER A 426 9.21 3.63 -8.13
N ILE A 427 8.37 3.44 -9.16
CA ILE A 427 8.16 2.13 -9.78
C ILE A 427 9.41 1.69 -10.53
N ILE A 428 9.94 0.52 -10.18
CA ILE A 428 11.15 -0.06 -10.78
C ILE A 428 10.87 -1.29 -11.64
N MET A 429 9.72 -1.94 -11.48
CA MET A 429 9.29 -3.10 -12.28
C MET A 429 7.79 -3.32 -12.20
N TRP A 430 7.25 -4.03 -13.18
CA TRP A 430 5.84 -4.40 -13.33
C TRP A 430 5.66 -5.89 -13.10
N SER A 431 4.88 -6.29 -12.09
CA SER A 431 4.56 -7.68 -11.82
C SER A 431 3.24 -8.07 -12.47
N ILE A 432 3.26 -9.15 -13.24
CA ILE A 432 2.08 -9.64 -13.97
C ILE A 432 1.27 -10.69 -13.20
N GLY A 433 1.77 -11.17 -12.07
CA GLY A 433 1.03 -12.12 -11.25
C GLY A 433 1.80 -12.64 -10.06
N ASN A 434 1.03 -13.02 -9.03
CA ASN A 434 1.51 -13.60 -7.79
C ASN A 434 1.15 -15.08 -7.71
N GLU A 435 2.15 -15.96 -7.47
CA GLU A 435 1.94 -17.40 -7.15
C GLU A 435 0.95 -18.13 -8.06
N VAL A 436 0.84 -17.71 -9.31
CA VAL A 436 -0.07 -18.35 -10.27
C VAL A 436 0.37 -19.78 -10.61
N ASP A 437 1.60 -20.11 -10.29
CA ASP A 437 2.29 -21.39 -10.46
C ASP A 437 2.32 -22.24 -9.19
N TYR A 438 1.48 -21.90 -8.17
CA TYR A 438 1.45 -22.72 -6.96
C TYR A 438 1.03 -24.16 -7.30
N PRO A 439 1.87 -25.19 -7.00
CA PRO A 439 1.59 -26.55 -7.44
C PRO A 439 0.23 -27.07 -6.96
N ASN A 440 -0.58 -27.55 -7.92
CA ASN A 440 -1.95 -28.01 -7.72
C ASN A 440 -2.94 -26.95 -7.17
N ASP A 441 -2.58 -25.68 -7.30
CA ASP A 441 -3.46 -24.56 -6.95
C ASP A 441 -3.29 -23.38 -7.93
N PRO A 442 -3.80 -23.47 -9.17
CA PRO A 442 -4.55 -24.60 -9.74
C PRO A 442 -3.75 -25.58 -10.58
N TYR A 443 -2.53 -25.25 -11.06
CA TYR A 443 -1.82 -25.99 -12.11
C TYR A 443 -0.99 -27.16 -11.59
N SER A 444 -0.76 -28.15 -12.46
CA SER A 444 0.09 -29.29 -12.19
C SER A 444 0.99 -29.64 -13.37
N HIS A 445 2.13 -30.31 -13.10
CA HIS A 445 3.08 -30.77 -14.11
C HIS A 445 3.71 -32.11 -13.69
N PRO A 446 4.05 -33.04 -14.60
CA PRO A 446 4.66 -34.32 -14.28
C PRO A 446 5.96 -34.23 -13.48
N ILE A 447 6.68 -33.12 -13.53
CA ILE A 447 7.91 -32.87 -12.74
C ILE A 447 7.66 -32.96 -11.22
N LEU A 448 6.43 -32.81 -10.78
CA LEU A 448 6.03 -32.88 -9.37
C LEU A 448 6.01 -34.30 -8.84
N ASP A 449 6.05 -35.34 -9.72
CA ASP A 449 6.17 -36.74 -9.32
C ASP A 449 7.50 -37.02 -8.60
N GLY A 450 7.48 -37.91 -7.63
CA GLY A 450 8.68 -38.30 -6.91
C GLY A 450 9.18 -37.33 -5.83
N GLY A 451 8.37 -36.36 -5.42
CA GLY A 451 8.70 -35.40 -4.35
C GLY A 451 9.62 -34.26 -4.77
N ASN A 452 9.74 -34.00 -6.07
CA ASN A 452 10.54 -32.90 -6.62
C ASN A 452 9.93 -31.51 -6.38
N ALA A 453 8.74 -31.44 -5.79
CA ALA A 453 8.16 -30.16 -5.39
C ALA A 453 8.87 -29.63 -4.15
N VAL A 454 9.79 -28.72 -4.32
CA VAL A 454 10.42 -27.97 -3.23
C VAL A 454 9.45 -26.90 -2.75
N ILE A 455 8.40 -27.32 -2.05
CA ILE A 455 7.45 -26.43 -1.40
C ILE A 455 7.33 -26.86 0.05
N ASN A 456 7.37 -25.88 0.95
CA ASN A 456 7.23 -26.10 2.38
C ASN A 456 5.83 -26.59 2.84
N GLN A 457 4.92 -26.85 1.88
CA GLN A 457 3.55 -27.28 2.15
C GLN A 457 3.26 -28.66 1.51
N PRO A 458 3.33 -29.75 2.27
CA PRO A 458 3.17 -31.14 1.78
C PRO A 458 1.84 -31.42 1.07
N MET A 459 0.78 -30.63 1.38
CA MET A 459 -0.55 -30.83 0.80
C MET A 459 -0.64 -30.52 -0.70
N PHE A 460 0.34 -29.85 -1.26
CA PHE A 460 0.40 -29.48 -2.67
C PHE A 460 1.42 -30.30 -3.45
N GLY A 461 2.05 -31.29 -2.83
CA GLY A 461 3.05 -32.16 -3.47
C GLY A 461 2.44 -33.20 -4.39
N GLY A 462 3.23 -33.66 -5.36
CA GLY A 462 2.88 -34.68 -6.32
C GLY A 462 2.17 -34.15 -7.56
N TYR A 463 2.20 -34.97 -8.64
CA TYR A 463 1.51 -34.65 -9.89
C TYR A 463 0.03 -35.06 -9.82
N ASP A 464 -0.85 -34.13 -10.16
CA ASP A 464 -2.28 -34.41 -10.31
C ASP A 464 -2.72 -34.18 -11.78
N PRO A 465 -2.91 -35.27 -12.58
CA PRO A 465 -3.28 -35.16 -13.99
C PRO A 465 -4.69 -34.59 -14.22
N LYS A 466 -5.50 -34.42 -13.18
CA LYS A 466 -6.82 -33.79 -13.26
C LYS A 466 -6.75 -32.25 -13.21
N ARG A 467 -5.61 -31.71 -12.84
CA ARG A 467 -5.38 -30.26 -12.80
C ARG A 467 -4.97 -29.73 -14.17
N PRO A 468 -5.20 -28.43 -14.43
CA PRO A 468 -4.69 -27.79 -15.64
C PRO A 468 -3.18 -27.97 -15.79
N ASN A 469 -2.73 -28.21 -17.04
CA ASN A 469 -1.31 -28.32 -17.34
C ASN A 469 -0.60 -26.98 -17.15
N ALA A 470 0.49 -26.97 -16.40
CA ALA A 470 1.27 -25.77 -16.08
C ALA A 470 1.90 -25.08 -17.31
N GLU A 471 2.07 -25.75 -18.46
CA GLU A 471 2.54 -25.11 -19.69
C GLU A 471 1.68 -23.91 -20.14
N ARG A 472 0.41 -23.86 -19.70
CA ARG A 472 -0.50 -22.74 -19.97
C ARG A 472 0.00 -21.43 -19.35
N ILE A 473 0.65 -21.50 -18.19
CA ILE A 473 1.19 -20.35 -17.44
C ILE A 473 2.16 -19.54 -18.32
N GLY A 474 3.05 -20.22 -19.05
CA GLY A 474 4.01 -19.58 -19.95
C GLY A 474 3.36 -18.77 -21.07
N LYS A 475 2.27 -19.27 -21.65
CA LYS A 475 1.51 -18.57 -22.70
C LYS A 475 0.84 -17.31 -22.17
N ILE A 476 0.21 -17.42 -20.99
CA ILE A 476 -0.43 -16.27 -20.32
C ILE A 476 0.64 -15.24 -19.95
N ALA A 477 1.75 -15.67 -19.37
CA ALA A 477 2.85 -14.77 -19.02
C ALA A 477 3.36 -13.97 -20.23
N LYS A 478 3.54 -14.62 -21.38
CA LYS A 478 3.92 -13.93 -22.63
C LYS A 478 2.88 -12.90 -23.07
N ARG A 479 1.57 -13.23 -22.97
CA ARG A 479 0.46 -12.31 -23.28
C ARG A 479 0.51 -11.08 -22.38
N LEU A 480 0.58 -11.27 -21.06
CA LEU A 480 0.54 -10.17 -20.10
C LEU A 480 1.83 -9.32 -20.15
N ALA A 481 3.00 -9.95 -20.32
CA ALA A 481 4.24 -9.21 -20.52
C ALA A 481 4.20 -8.36 -21.81
N ALA A 482 3.55 -8.83 -22.87
CA ALA A 482 3.35 -8.05 -24.09
C ALA A 482 2.40 -6.87 -23.85
N CYS A 483 1.36 -7.01 -23.02
CA CYS A 483 0.49 -5.91 -22.60
C CYS A 483 1.30 -4.81 -21.90
N VAL A 484 2.12 -5.16 -20.92
CA VAL A 484 3.02 -4.22 -20.23
C VAL A 484 3.94 -3.50 -21.22
N ARG A 485 4.69 -4.29 -22.04
CA ARG A 485 5.67 -3.74 -22.99
C ARG A 485 5.06 -2.90 -24.11
N SER A 486 3.76 -3.06 -24.37
CA SER A 486 3.04 -2.21 -25.33
C SER A 486 2.89 -0.75 -24.83
N ILE A 487 3.01 -0.54 -23.52
CA ILE A 487 2.84 0.77 -22.85
C ILE A 487 4.19 1.28 -22.32
N ASP A 488 4.96 0.44 -21.63
CA ASP A 488 6.23 0.81 -21.01
C ASP A 488 7.31 -0.22 -21.28
N THR A 489 8.37 0.20 -21.99
CA THR A 489 9.59 -0.59 -22.25
C THR A 489 10.77 -0.11 -21.40
N SER A 490 10.58 0.88 -20.55
CA SER A 490 11.65 1.47 -19.75
C SER A 490 11.89 0.74 -18.42
N ARG A 491 10.97 -0.14 -18.03
CA ARG A 491 11.04 -0.96 -16.82
C ARG A 491 10.87 -2.43 -17.16
N PRO A 492 11.54 -3.34 -16.42
CA PRO A 492 11.36 -4.78 -16.60
C PRO A 492 9.99 -5.26 -16.17
N VAL A 493 9.57 -6.36 -16.77
CA VAL A 493 8.43 -7.16 -16.36
C VAL A 493 8.91 -8.26 -15.42
N THR A 494 8.16 -8.54 -14.35
CA THR A 494 8.44 -9.62 -13.40
C THR A 494 7.18 -10.44 -13.12
N GLY A 495 7.37 -11.57 -12.44
CA GLY A 495 6.33 -12.38 -11.83
C GLY A 495 6.85 -13.01 -10.54
N ALA A 496 5.96 -13.30 -9.60
CA ALA A 496 6.26 -13.86 -8.29
C ALA A 496 5.95 -15.37 -8.28
N LEU A 497 6.99 -16.19 -8.41
CA LEU A 497 6.89 -17.64 -8.58
C LEU A 497 6.95 -18.37 -7.23
N ALA A 498 5.93 -19.19 -6.93
CA ALA A 498 5.92 -20.08 -5.78
C ALA A 498 6.38 -21.51 -6.14
N GLY A 499 6.08 -21.96 -7.34
CA GLY A 499 6.42 -23.28 -7.87
C GLY A 499 7.61 -23.26 -8.81
N VAL A 500 8.74 -22.70 -8.40
CA VAL A 500 9.92 -22.46 -9.26
C VAL A 500 10.36 -23.71 -10.03
N VAL A 501 10.38 -24.89 -9.39
CA VAL A 501 10.75 -26.16 -10.04
C VAL A 501 9.77 -26.50 -11.17
N MET A 502 8.49 -26.30 -10.97
CA MET A 502 7.46 -26.49 -11.98
C MET A 502 7.55 -25.42 -13.08
N SER A 503 7.69 -24.17 -12.68
CA SER A 503 7.77 -23.06 -13.64
C SER A 503 8.99 -23.10 -14.54
N ASN A 504 10.12 -23.66 -14.08
CA ASN A 504 11.31 -23.89 -14.89
C ASN A 504 11.07 -24.93 -16.02
N GLN A 505 9.94 -25.65 -16.02
CA GLN A 505 9.51 -26.53 -17.11
C GLN A 505 8.56 -25.83 -18.11
N THR A 506 8.25 -24.57 -17.88
CA THR A 506 7.34 -23.75 -18.68
C THR A 506 8.08 -22.56 -19.27
N GLU A 507 7.41 -21.82 -20.17
CA GLU A 507 7.96 -20.58 -20.72
C GLU A 507 7.75 -19.35 -19.80
N TYR A 508 7.30 -19.53 -18.53
CA TYR A 508 6.99 -18.42 -17.63
C TYR A 508 8.25 -17.61 -17.24
N PRO A 509 9.33 -18.23 -16.74
CA PRO A 509 10.53 -17.49 -16.41
C PRO A 509 11.17 -16.73 -17.59
N GLU A 510 11.03 -17.28 -18.81
CA GLU A 510 11.55 -16.67 -20.06
C GLU A 510 10.64 -15.56 -20.60
N ALA A 511 9.37 -15.49 -20.17
CA ALA A 511 8.42 -14.46 -20.58
C ALA A 511 8.68 -13.11 -19.89
N VAL A 512 9.33 -13.14 -18.73
CA VAL A 512 9.62 -11.96 -17.88
C VAL A 512 11.10 -11.60 -17.92
N ASP A 513 11.43 -10.36 -17.59
CA ASP A 513 12.79 -9.86 -17.63
C ASP A 513 13.53 -10.10 -16.29
N VAL A 514 12.78 -10.19 -15.19
CA VAL A 514 13.27 -10.41 -13.83
C VAL A 514 12.37 -11.45 -13.17
N VAL A 515 12.94 -12.46 -12.53
CA VAL A 515 12.19 -13.59 -11.97
C VAL A 515 12.17 -13.52 -10.44
N GLY A 516 10.98 -13.32 -9.87
CA GLY A 516 10.75 -13.31 -8.44
C GLY A 516 10.52 -14.72 -7.88
N TYR A 517 11.12 -15.03 -6.74
CA TYR A 517 10.99 -16.31 -6.05
C TYR A 517 10.30 -16.09 -4.70
N ASN A 518 9.18 -16.80 -4.46
CA ASN A 518 8.47 -16.78 -3.20
C ASN A 518 8.95 -17.96 -2.34
N TYR A 519 9.59 -17.68 -1.18
CA TYR A 519 10.03 -18.66 -0.16
C TYR A 519 10.88 -19.82 -0.68
N THR A 520 11.64 -19.60 -1.75
CA THR A 520 12.49 -20.63 -2.39
C THR A 520 13.95 -20.19 -2.47
N GLU A 521 14.46 -19.55 -1.42
CA GLU A 521 15.84 -19.04 -1.31
C GLU A 521 16.89 -20.15 -1.49
N ASN A 522 16.55 -21.39 -1.20
CA ASN A 522 17.38 -22.57 -1.39
C ASN A 522 17.67 -22.89 -2.88
N ARG A 523 16.91 -22.28 -3.80
CA ARG A 523 17.10 -22.45 -5.25
C ARG A 523 18.03 -21.41 -5.87
N TYR A 524 18.37 -20.35 -5.17
CA TYR A 524 19.12 -19.23 -5.76
C TYR A 524 20.44 -19.65 -6.41
N ASP A 525 21.27 -20.43 -5.74
CA ASP A 525 22.58 -20.84 -6.27
C ASP A 525 22.45 -21.82 -7.44
N GLU A 526 21.55 -22.80 -7.31
CA GLU A 526 21.33 -23.82 -8.33
C GLU A 526 20.75 -23.20 -9.62
N ASP A 527 19.75 -22.34 -9.48
CA ASP A 527 19.11 -21.73 -10.63
C ASP A 527 19.98 -20.64 -11.28
N HIS A 528 20.79 -19.91 -10.51
CA HIS A 528 21.78 -19.00 -11.07
C HIS A 528 22.85 -19.73 -11.90
N GLN A 529 23.26 -20.95 -11.49
CA GLN A 529 24.17 -21.79 -12.28
C GLN A 529 23.49 -22.35 -13.55
N ALA A 530 22.23 -22.76 -13.43
CA ALA A 530 21.49 -23.34 -14.56
C ALA A 530 21.05 -22.29 -15.60
N TYR A 531 20.79 -21.06 -15.14
CA TYR A 531 20.27 -19.95 -15.93
C TYR A 531 21.09 -18.67 -15.67
N PRO A 532 22.33 -18.58 -16.15
CA PRO A 532 23.31 -17.54 -15.75
C PRO A 532 22.92 -16.10 -16.18
N ASP A 533 22.01 -15.96 -17.15
CA ASP A 533 21.51 -14.66 -17.61
C ASP A 533 20.24 -14.20 -16.88
N ARG A 534 19.69 -15.05 -15.99
CA ARG A 534 18.46 -14.78 -15.25
C ARG A 534 18.71 -13.83 -14.07
N VAL A 535 18.02 -12.71 -14.06
CA VAL A 535 18.01 -11.81 -12.90
C VAL A 535 17.02 -12.36 -11.87
N ILE A 536 17.50 -12.63 -10.65
CA ILE A 536 16.71 -13.29 -9.59
C ILE A 536 16.60 -12.40 -8.35
N TYR A 537 15.44 -12.44 -7.69
CA TYR A 537 15.22 -11.81 -6.39
C TYR A 537 14.16 -12.56 -5.58
N GLY A 538 14.04 -12.26 -4.28
CA GLY A 538 12.96 -12.76 -3.44
C GLY A 538 11.73 -11.87 -3.56
N SER A 539 10.73 -12.29 -4.32
CA SER A 539 9.48 -11.54 -4.43
C SER A 539 8.61 -11.67 -3.18
N GLU A 540 8.77 -12.77 -2.44
CA GLU A 540 8.22 -12.96 -1.09
C GLU A 540 9.18 -13.79 -0.25
N ASN A 541 9.58 -13.25 0.90
CA ASN A 541 10.46 -13.93 1.83
C ASN A 541 9.94 -13.82 3.28
N GLY A 542 10.36 -14.77 4.11
CA GLY A 542 10.13 -14.69 5.54
C GLY A 542 10.99 -13.64 6.24
N VAL A 543 10.64 -13.31 7.49
CA VAL A 543 11.35 -12.34 8.32
C VAL A 543 12.65 -12.88 8.92
N GLY A 544 12.92 -14.18 8.81
CA GLY A 544 14.05 -14.87 9.44
C GLY A 544 15.43 -14.36 8.99
N TYR A 545 16.44 -14.57 9.83
CA TYR A 545 17.82 -14.18 9.55
C TYR A 545 18.36 -14.85 8.28
N GLU A 546 18.07 -16.14 8.10
CA GLU A 546 18.55 -16.95 6.97
C GLU A 546 17.97 -16.42 5.63
N ALA A 547 16.72 -15.99 5.62
CA ALA A 547 16.11 -15.38 4.43
C ALA A 547 16.83 -14.08 4.02
N TRP A 548 17.31 -13.28 5.00
CA TRP A 548 18.11 -12.09 4.71
C TRP A 548 19.53 -12.43 4.26
N THR A 549 20.21 -13.35 4.93
CA THR A 549 21.59 -13.72 4.55
C THR A 549 21.64 -14.34 3.16
N SER A 550 20.58 -15.05 2.74
CA SER A 550 20.44 -15.59 1.37
C SER A 550 20.43 -14.49 0.29
N VAL A 551 20.07 -13.27 0.66
CA VAL A 551 20.06 -12.09 -0.22
C VAL A 551 21.32 -11.25 -0.02
N ARG A 552 21.67 -10.96 1.24
CA ARG A 552 22.82 -10.11 1.60
C ARG A 552 24.13 -10.65 1.06
N ASP A 553 24.34 -11.95 1.23
CA ASP A 553 25.61 -12.61 0.97
C ASP A 553 25.78 -13.09 -0.48
N LYS A 554 24.76 -12.88 -1.33
CA LYS A 554 24.79 -13.20 -2.77
C LYS A 554 24.67 -11.93 -3.59
N GLU A 555 25.74 -11.53 -4.29
CA GLU A 555 25.75 -10.30 -5.07
C GLU A 555 24.63 -10.30 -6.13
N PHE A 556 24.43 -11.44 -6.80
CA PHE A 556 23.48 -11.63 -7.88
C PHE A 556 22.00 -11.58 -7.45
N ILE A 557 21.68 -11.77 -6.17
CA ILE A 557 20.31 -11.58 -5.66
C ILE A 557 20.14 -10.12 -5.25
N PHE A 558 19.39 -9.36 -6.05
CA PHE A 558 19.35 -7.92 -5.85
C PHE A 558 18.50 -7.45 -4.67
N GLY A 559 17.60 -8.29 -4.15
CA GLY A 559 16.74 -7.88 -3.05
C GLY A 559 15.74 -8.93 -2.62
N GLN A 560 14.90 -8.52 -1.67
CA GLN A 560 13.77 -9.29 -1.20
C GLN A 560 12.60 -8.38 -0.83
N PHE A 561 11.39 -8.93 -0.84
CA PHE A 561 10.20 -8.32 -0.25
C PHE A 561 9.68 -9.22 0.86
N ILE A 562 9.61 -8.70 2.08
CA ILE A 562 9.15 -9.45 3.26
C ILE A 562 7.62 -9.55 3.25
N TRP A 563 7.10 -10.73 3.56
CA TRP A 563 5.70 -10.94 3.87
C TRP A 563 5.48 -10.78 5.39
N THR A 564 4.98 -9.61 5.88
CA THR A 564 4.58 -8.35 5.21
C THR A 564 5.15 -7.12 5.91
N GLY A 565 4.92 -5.92 5.34
CA GLY A 565 5.30 -4.65 5.98
C GLY A 565 4.44 -4.33 7.18
N THR A 566 3.13 -4.56 7.07
CA THR A 566 2.15 -4.34 8.15
C THR A 566 1.27 -5.56 8.32
N ASP A 567 0.72 -5.74 9.51
CA ASP A 567 -0.42 -6.64 9.71
C ASP A 567 -1.58 -6.16 8.84
N TYR A 568 -2.40 -7.09 8.33
CA TYR A 568 -3.51 -6.79 7.43
C TYR A 568 -4.73 -7.66 7.73
N LEU A 569 -5.91 -7.16 7.39
CA LEU A 569 -7.17 -7.87 7.52
C LEU A 569 -7.27 -9.00 6.47
N GLY A 570 -7.97 -10.05 6.84
CA GLY A 570 -8.12 -11.23 5.97
C GLY A 570 -6.94 -12.19 6.03
N GLU A 571 -6.96 -13.23 5.19
CA GLU A 571 -6.08 -14.41 5.29
C GLU A 571 -5.97 -14.94 6.72
N SER A 572 -7.08 -14.78 7.43
CA SER A 572 -7.16 -15.00 8.87
C SER A 572 -7.04 -16.47 9.21
N ARG A 573 -6.50 -16.75 10.39
CA ARG A 573 -6.56 -18.06 10.99
C ARG A 573 -7.99 -18.34 11.49
N ARG A 574 -8.20 -19.43 12.20
CA ARG A 574 -9.51 -19.71 12.83
C ARG A 574 -9.91 -18.56 13.77
N TRP A 575 -11.20 -18.33 13.84
CA TRP A 575 -11.81 -17.43 14.80
C TRP A 575 -11.32 -17.66 16.25
N PRO A 576 -11.03 -16.62 17.05
CA PRO A 576 -10.97 -15.21 16.69
C PRO A 576 -9.63 -14.82 16.09
N SER A 577 -9.60 -14.38 14.85
CA SER A 577 -8.43 -13.83 14.19
C SER A 577 -8.89 -12.99 13.00
N ARG A 578 -8.82 -11.66 13.10
CA ARG A 578 -9.33 -10.74 12.06
C ARG A 578 -8.41 -10.58 10.85
N GLY A 579 -7.15 -11.01 10.98
CA GLY A 579 -6.18 -10.87 9.90
C GLY A 579 -4.93 -11.69 10.09
N LEU A 580 -3.96 -11.50 9.20
CA LEU A 580 -2.65 -12.11 9.29
C LEU A 580 -1.66 -11.13 9.97
N HIS A 581 -0.98 -11.63 11.02
CA HIS A 581 -0.09 -10.82 11.86
C HIS A 581 1.40 -11.04 11.55
N THR A 582 1.74 -11.12 10.27
CA THR A 582 3.12 -11.31 9.78
C THR A 582 3.89 -10.00 9.61
N GLY A 583 3.23 -8.85 9.78
CA GLY A 583 3.79 -7.53 9.57
C GLY A 583 5.03 -7.23 10.43
N LEU A 584 5.92 -6.40 9.88
CA LEU A 584 6.98 -5.73 10.65
C LEU A 584 6.39 -4.66 11.57
N LEU A 585 5.32 -4.03 11.10
CA LEU A 585 4.45 -3.15 11.88
C LEU A 585 3.12 -3.86 12.14
N ASP A 586 2.42 -3.48 13.20
CA ASP A 586 1.07 -3.92 13.50
C ASP A 586 0.00 -3.15 12.71
N PHE A 587 -1.30 -3.41 12.95
CA PHE A 587 -2.41 -2.70 12.28
C PHE A 587 -2.39 -1.18 12.52
N GLY A 588 -1.95 -0.74 13.70
CA GLY A 588 -1.77 0.67 14.05
C GLY A 588 -0.47 1.27 13.52
N SER A 589 0.30 0.49 12.76
CA SER A 589 1.62 0.86 12.22
C SER A 589 2.67 1.18 13.31
N PHE A 590 2.61 0.48 14.45
CA PHE A 590 3.69 0.47 15.43
C PHE A 590 4.68 -0.66 15.12
N PRO A 591 6.00 -0.44 15.30
CA PRO A 591 7.00 -1.48 15.10
C PRO A 591 6.80 -2.66 16.07
N LYS A 592 6.67 -3.87 15.54
CA LYS A 592 6.63 -5.11 16.30
C LYS A 592 8.06 -5.57 16.64
N PRO A 593 8.25 -6.51 17.58
CA PRO A 593 9.58 -7.05 17.87
C PRO A 593 10.35 -7.50 16.62
N ARG A 594 9.68 -8.20 15.68
CA ARG A 594 10.27 -8.59 14.39
C ARG A 594 10.65 -7.39 13.50
N GLY A 595 9.94 -6.27 13.61
CA GLY A 595 10.28 -5.01 12.96
C GLY A 595 11.59 -4.43 13.50
N HIS A 596 11.76 -4.44 14.82
CA HIS A 596 13.02 -4.06 15.47
C HIS A 596 14.17 -5.02 15.13
N PHE A 597 13.88 -6.33 15.06
CA PHE A 597 14.85 -7.31 14.58
C PHE A 597 15.26 -7.01 13.13
N ARG A 598 14.31 -6.71 12.26
CA ARG A 598 14.60 -6.37 10.87
C ARG A 598 15.37 -5.04 10.76
N ALA A 599 15.05 -4.04 11.59
CA ALA A 599 15.81 -2.80 11.68
C ALA A 599 17.28 -3.05 12.00
N SER A 600 17.61 -3.98 12.92
CA SER A 600 18.98 -4.34 13.22
C SER A 600 19.75 -4.99 12.06
N LEU A 601 19.04 -5.49 11.03
CA LEU A 601 19.64 -6.07 9.84
C LEU A 601 19.70 -5.09 8.65
N TRP A 602 18.84 -4.08 8.63
CA TRP A 602 18.63 -3.22 7.46
C TRP A 602 19.07 -1.77 7.65
N CYS A 603 19.06 -1.24 8.88
CA CYS A 603 19.49 0.13 9.15
C CYS A 603 21.02 0.25 9.15
N GLU A 604 21.49 1.38 8.66
CA GLU A 604 22.91 1.76 8.71
C GLU A 604 23.26 2.51 10.02
N THR A 605 22.26 3.19 10.60
CA THR A 605 22.39 3.84 11.91
C THR A 605 22.37 2.81 13.03
N PRO A 606 23.01 3.10 14.20
CA PRO A 606 22.97 2.20 15.34
C PRO A 606 21.58 1.86 15.81
N VAL A 607 21.27 0.57 15.95
CA VAL A 607 20.01 0.03 16.44
C VAL A 607 20.25 -0.75 17.73
N CYS A 608 19.38 -0.57 18.70
CA CYS A 608 19.32 -1.39 19.90
C CYS A 608 17.86 -1.55 20.31
N TYR A 609 17.39 -2.77 20.46
CA TYR A 609 16.08 -3.11 21.03
C TYR A 609 16.28 -4.23 22.06
N ALA A 610 15.63 -4.14 23.19
CA ALA A 610 15.57 -5.19 24.19
C ALA A 610 14.17 -5.82 24.21
N GLY A 611 14.13 -7.14 24.13
CA GLY A 611 12.89 -7.90 24.28
C GLY A 611 13.06 -9.06 25.24
N THR A 612 11.97 -9.57 25.79
CA THR A 612 12.02 -10.61 26.81
C THR A 612 10.95 -11.67 26.61
N TYR A 613 11.22 -12.88 27.09
CA TYR A 613 10.26 -13.95 27.20
C TYR A 613 10.70 -14.99 28.23
N ILE A 614 9.75 -15.79 28.73
CA ILE A 614 10.05 -16.88 29.66
C ILE A 614 10.91 -17.93 28.94
N ASN A 615 12.09 -18.21 29.49
CA ASN A 615 12.97 -19.26 28.97
C ASN A 615 12.37 -20.64 29.32
N ARG A 616 11.67 -21.25 28.37
CA ARG A 616 11.14 -22.61 28.50
C ARG A 616 12.03 -23.59 27.77
N PRO A 617 12.36 -24.75 28.34
CA PRO A 617 13.04 -25.82 27.62
C PRO A 617 12.23 -26.21 26.38
N MET A 618 12.76 -25.92 25.18
CA MET A 618 12.16 -26.35 23.94
C MET A 618 12.78 -27.69 23.51
N PRO A 619 12.02 -28.62 22.90
CA PRO A 619 12.59 -29.80 22.27
C PRO A 619 13.68 -29.37 21.28
N GLN A 620 14.92 -29.74 21.53
CA GLN A 620 16.03 -29.41 20.66
C GLN A 620 15.82 -30.04 19.28
N ARG A 621 15.62 -29.27 18.24
CA ARG A 621 15.82 -29.69 16.85
C ARG A 621 17.29 -29.44 16.48
N GLY A 622 18.15 -30.44 16.78
CA GLY A 622 19.59 -30.34 16.59
C GLY A 622 20.30 -29.54 17.72
N ASN A 623 21.56 -29.17 17.53
CA ASN A 623 22.38 -28.47 18.52
C ASN A 623 22.16 -26.95 18.57
N ARG A 624 21.12 -26.39 17.90
CA ARG A 624 20.86 -24.95 17.86
C ARG A 624 19.81 -24.54 18.89
N VAL A 625 20.16 -23.54 19.69
CA VAL A 625 19.18 -22.86 20.57
C VAL A 625 18.31 -21.97 19.67
N TRP A 626 16.99 -22.22 19.70
CA TRP A 626 16.05 -21.34 19.02
C TRP A 626 15.88 -20.06 19.82
N ILE A 627 16.03 -18.90 19.18
CA ILE A 627 15.87 -17.59 19.77
C ILE A 627 14.77 -16.82 19.02
N SER A 628 13.85 -16.26 19.79
CA SER A 628 12.66 -15.59 19.23
C SER A 628 13.00 -14.23 18.63
N THR A 629 12.41 -13.93 17.48
CA THR A 629 12.30 -12.58 16.90
C THR A 629 11.04 -11.85 17.35
N GLU A 630 10.24 -12.47 18.23
CA GLU A 630 8.96 -11.95 18.76
C GLU A 630 9.04 -11.61 20.26
N ALA A 631 10.24 -11.36 20.78
CA ALA A 631 10.42 -11.00 22.18
C ALA A 631 9.89 -9.59 22.46
N THR A 632 8.88 -9.47 23.30
CA THR A 632 8.22 -8.19 23.61
C THR A 632 9.04 -7.36 24.61
N ASP A 633 8.87 -6.05 24.59
CA ASP A 633 9.50 -5.10 25.52
C ASP A 633 8.75 -5.03 26.87
N THR A 634 8.56 -6.22 27.48
CA THR A 634 7.85 -6.38 28.76
C THR A 634 8.82 -6.86 29.82
N TRP A 635 8.86 -6.21 31.00
CA TRP A 635 9.69 -6.63 32.13
C TRP A 635 8.84 -6.74 33.40
N ASN A 636 7.81 -7.65 33.33
CA ASN A 636 6.90 -7.96 34.44
C ASN A 636 6.70 -9.46 34.52
N TYR A 637 7.42 -10.12 35.44
CA TYR A 637 7.41 -11.56 35.65
C TYR A 637 7.36 -11.91 37.14
N GLU A 638 7.39 -13.18 37.50
CA GLU A 638 7.49 -13.62 38.87
C GLU A 638 8.94 -13.50 39.34
N VAL A 639 9.13 -13.04 40.58
CA VAL A 639 10.47 -12.86 41.16
C VAL A 639 11.27 -14.18 41.13
N GLY A 640 12.44 -14.14 40.53
CA GLY A 640 13.33 -15.31 40.40
C GLY A 640 13.02 -16.21 39.19
N GLN A 641 11.96 -15.93 38.42
CA GLN A 641 11.67 -16.63 37.20
C GLN A 641 12.79 -16.41 36.16
N GLU A 642 13.24 -17.48 35.50
CA GLU A 642 14.28 -17.40 34.48
C GLU A 642 13.71 -16.82 33.19
N ILE A 643 14.25 -15.68 32.77
CA ILE A 643 13.80 -14.92 31.61
C ILE A 643 14.94 -14.83 30.60
N ARG A 644 14.61 -15.12 29.35
CA ARG A 644 15.52 -14.81 28.24
C ARG A 644 15.31 -13.37 27.80
N VAL A 645 16.39 -12.61 27.85
CA VAL A 645 16.51 -11.23 27.35
C VAL A 645 17.24 -11.28 26.03
N VAL A 646 16.65 -10.75 24.97
CA VAL A 646 17.29 -10.61 23.66
C VAL A 646 17.65 -9.14 23.39
N CYS A 647 18.71 -8.94 22.63
CA CYS A 647 19.10 -7.66 22.09
C CYS A 647 19.18 -7.77 20.56
N TYR A 648 18.31 -7.04 19.85
CA TYR A 648 18.41 -6.89 18.40
C TYR A 648 19.22 -5.64 18.12
N THR A 649 20.39 -5.84 17.53
CA THR A 649 21.34 -4.74 17.28
C THR A 649 22.18 -5.00 16.04
N ASN A 650 22.65 -3.94 15.40
CA ASN A 650 23.68 -3.97 14.37
C ASN A 650 25.09 -3.61 14.91
N ALA A 651 25.22 -3.47 16.23
CA ALA A 651 26.49 -3.26 16.90
C ALA A 651 27.33 -4.54 16.96
N THR A 652 28.64 -4.41 17.15
CA THR A 652 29.57 -5.54 17.21
C THR A 652 29.47 -6.35 18.50
N GLN A 653 28.92 -5.76 19.56
CA GLN A 653 28.72 -6.41 20.87
C GLN A 653 27.67 -5.64 21.69
N ALA A 654 27.15 -6.28 22.74
CA ALA A 654 26.24 -5.63 23.68
C ALA A 654 26.46 -6.14 25.12
N LYS A 655 26.09 -5.30 26.10
CA LYS A 655 26.03 -5.63 27.53
C LYS A 655 24.62 -5.40 28.06
N LEU A 656 24.29 -6.14 29.10
CA LEU A 656 23.00 -6.05 29.79
C LEU A 656 23.20 -5.38 31.15
N MET A 657 22.33 -4.43 31.49
CA MET A 657 22.31 -3.73 32.77
C MET A 657 20.96 -3.97 33.46
N LEU A 658 20.97 -4.23 34.73
CA LEU A 658 19.77 -4.30 35.58
C LEU A 658 19.97 -3.40 36.79
N ASN A 659 19.08 -2.45 37.02
CA ASN A 659 19.16 -1.46 38.09
C ASN A 659 20.53 -0.74 38.17
N GLY A 660 21.08 -0.40 36.99
CA GLY A 660 22.37 0.29 36.85
C GLY A 660 23.60 -0.60 37.02
N LYS A 661 23.45 -1.90 37.25
CA LYS A 661 24.55 -2.86 37.39
C LYS A 661 24.61 -3.77 36.17
N GLN A 662 25.81 -4.07 35.68
CA GLN A 662 25.97 -5.05 34.60
C GLN A 662 25.61 -6.45 35.09
N VAL A 663 24.81 -7.17 34.31
CA VAL A 663 24.38 -8.54 34.55
C VAL A 663 24.93 -9.44 33.43
N GLY A 664 25.69 -10.46 33.81
CA GLY A 664 26.37 -11.31 32.84
C GLY A 664 27.51 -10.60 32.10
N ASP A 665 28.10 -11.31 31.15
CA ASP A 665 29.22 -10.81 30.36
C ASP A 665 28.73 -9.96 29.19
N MET A 666 29.58 -9.03 28.72
CA MET A 666 29.44 -8.42 27.43
C MET A 666 29.55 -9.51 26.35
N LYS A 667 28.61 -9.54 25.40
CA LYS A 667 28.54 -10.59 24.38
C LYS A 667 28.75 -10.02 22.99
N PRO A 668 29.52 -10.71 22.13
CA PRO A 668 29.67 -10.32 20.73
C PRO A 668 28.36 -10.61 19.95
N TYR A 669 28.22 -9.91 18.81
CA TYR A 669 27.16 -10.18 17.85
C TYR A 669 27.24 -11.63 17.34
N ASP A 670 26.12 -12.34 17.36
CA ASP A 670 26.05 -13.72 16.89
C ASP A 670 25.72 -13.77 15.39
N MET A 671 26.75 -14.04 14.58
CA MET A 671 26.61 -14.16 13.13
C MET A 671 25.76 -15.36 12.68
N SER A 672 25.40 -16.28 13.57
CA SER A 672 24.59 -17.44 13.21
C SER A 672 23.10 -17.18 13.18
N ASN A 673 22.62 -16.17 13.91
CA ASN A 673 21.20 -15.85 14.05
C ASN A 673 20.88 -14.35 14.13
N GLY A 674 21.90 -13.48 14.28
CA GLY A 674 21.74 -12.03 14.35
C GLY A 674 21.24 -11.51 15.69
N ILE A 675 21.28 -12.30 16.79
CA ILE A 675 20.67 -11.95 18.08
C ILE A 675 21.67 -12.20 19.22
N ILE A 676 21.85 -11.20 20.08
CA ILE A 676 22.55 -11.36 21.35
C ILE A 676 21.52 -11.65 22.44
N TYR A 677 21.80 -12.58 23.37
CA TYR A 677 20.86 -12.91 24.43
C TYR A 677 21.52 -13.25 25.75
N TRP A 678 20.76 -13.09 26.85
CA TRP A 678 21.10 -13.51 28.20
C TRP A 678 19.92 -14.25 28.84
N ASP A 679 20.21 -15.23 29.68
CA ASP A 679 19.25 -15.87 30.55
C ASP A 679 19.52 -15.42 31.98
N ILE A 680 18.58 -14.74 32.60
CA ILE A 680 18.71 -14.14 33.92
C ILE A 680 17.44 -14.33 34.75
N PRO A 681 17.54 -14.44 36.08
CA PRO A 681 16.36 -14.41 36.94
C PRO A 681 15.72 -13.02 36.90
N PHE A 682 14.38 -12.97 36.91
CA PHE A 682 13.67 -11.71 37.00
C PHE A 682 13.89 -11.04 38.37
N GLU A 683 14.24 -9.78 38.31
CA GLU A 683 14.26 -8.82 39.41
C GLU A 683 13.62 -7.52 38.91
N ALA A 684 12.71 -6.93 39.69
CA ALA A 684 12.03 -5.70 39.31
C ALA A 684 12.98 -4.51 39.18
N GLY A 685 12.66 -3.60 38.23
CA GLY A 685 13.43 -2.38 38.02
C GLY A 685 13.69 -2.11 36.54
N ASP A 686 14.80 -1.44 36.27
CA ASP A 686 15.22 -0.99 34.92
C ASP A 686 16.12 -2.02 34.27
N LEU A 687 15.67 -2.69 33.21
CA LEU A 687 16.45 -3.57 32.35
C LEU A 687 16.88 -2.80 31.11
N ARG A 688 18.21 -2.65 30.92
CA ARG A 688 18.77 -1.87 29.82
C ARG A 688 19.77 -2.69 29.01
N ALA A 689 19.48 -2.91 27.74
CA ALA A 689 20.45 -3.41 26.77
C ALA A 689 21.26 -2.22 26.22
N VAL A 690 22.58 -2.39 26.15
CA VAL A 690 23.51 -1.37 25.69
C VAL A 690 24.33 -1.95 24.55
N ALA A 691 24.07 -1.46 23.34
CA ALA A 691 24.82 -1.79 22.14
C ALA A 691 26.15 -1.02 22.13
N CYS A 692 27.23 -1.72 21.86
CA CYS A 692 28.58 -1.16 21.93
C CYS A 692 29.33 -1.38 20.62
N ASP A 693 30.25 -0.44 20.33
CA ASP A 693 31.25 -0.62 19.27
C ASP A 693 32.32 -1.64 19.69
N LYS A 694 33.33 -1.86 18.82
CA LYS A 694 34.42 -2.80 19.06
C LYS A 694 35.32 -2.41 20.25
N GLU A 695 35.37 -1.14 20.63
CA GLU A 695 36.08 -0.60 21.77
C GLU A 695 35.28 -0.72 23.08
N GLY A 696 34.00 -1.14 23.02
CA GLY A 696 33.10 -1.26 24.16
C GLY A 696 32.38 0.04 24.54
N LEU A 697 32.46 1.07 23.70
CA LEU A 697 31.74 2.34 23.88
C LEU A 697 30.28 2.17 23.47
N GLU A 698 29.38 2.77 24.26
CA GLU A 698 27.94 2.78 23.95
C GLU A 698 27.66 3.59 22.68
N ILE A 699 26.95 2.99 21.73
CA ILE A 699 26.48 3.63 20.50
C ILE A 699 24.95 3.69 20.40
N ALA A 700 24.24 2.81 21.10
CA ALA A 700 22.77 2.83 21.25
C ALA A 700 22.37 2.06 22.51
N SER A 701 21.18 2.31 23.02
CA SER A 701 20.62 1.54 24.15
C SER A 701 19.10 1.52 24.11
N TYR A 702 18.53 0.53 24.78
CA TYR A 702 17.08 0.39 24.96
C TYR A 702 16.80 -0.03 26.39
N THR A 703 15.81 0.63 27.04
CA THR A 703 15.45 0.36 28.42
C THR A 703 13.99 -0.11 28.52
N ILE A 704 13.77 -1.19 29.23
CA ILE A 704 12.45 -1.70 29.60
C ILE A 704 12.33 -1.57 31.12
N GLN A 705 11.15 -1.22 31.62
CA GLN A 705 10.92 -0.98 33.03
C GLN A 705 9.83 -1.89 33.57
N THR A 706 10.00 -2.35 34.79
CA THR A 706 8.91 -3.00 35.51
C THR A 706 7.83 -1.97 35.83
N SER A 707 6.64 -2.18 35.32
CA SER A 707 5.50 -1.32 35.59
C SER A 707 4.66 -1.82 36.76
N GLY A 708 4.03 -0.88 37.44
CA GLY A 708 3.03 -1.13 38.48
C GLY A 708 1.63 -1.35 37.89
N ARG A 709 0.60 -1.05 38.68
CA ARG A 709 -0.80 -1.12 38.26
C ARG A 709 -1.16 0.08 37.37
N PRO A 710 -2.07 -0.10 36.40
CA PRO A 710 -2.64 0.99 35.63
C PRO A 710 -3.15 2.12 36.52
N TYR A 711 -2.79 3.38 36.23
CA TYR A 711 -3.12 4.54 37.06
C TYR A 711 -3.66 5.73 36.27
N GLU A 712 -3.02 6.07 35.16
CA GLU A 712 -3.43 7.22 34.33
C GLU A 712 -3.33 6.93 32.83
N LEU A 713 -4.10 7.70 32.05
CA LEU A 713 -3.98 7.77 30.60
C LEU A 713 -3.13 8.98 30.22
N ARG A 714 -2.30 8.82 29.17
CA ARG A 714 -1.63 9.93 28.50
C ARG A 714 -1.91 9.85 27.01
N ALA A 715 -2.12 11.02 26.40
CA ALA A 715 -2.37 11.13 24.96
C ALA A 715 -1.33 12.05 24.33
N ARG A 716 -0.89 11.71 23.12
CA ARG A 716 0.00 12.52 22.30
C ARG A 716 -0.36 12.40 20.83
N PHE A 717 -0.02 13.40 20.03
CA PHE A 717 -0.09 13.28 18.57
C PHE A 717 1.07 12.41 18.04
N ASP A 718 0.80 11.74 16.92
CA ASP A 718 1.81 11.01 16.14
C ASP A 718 1.59 11.29 14.64
N ASN A 719 1.49 12.58 14.31
CA ASN A 719 1.17 13.09 12.98
C ASN A 719 2.41 13.22 12.11
N VAL A 720 2.21 13.19 10.80
CA VAL A 720 3.28 13.41 9.82
C VAL A 720 3.70 14.88 9.82
N ILE A 721 4.99 15.11 9.90
CA ILE A 721 5.64 16.41 9.81
C ILE A 721 6.81 16.28 8.81
N GLY A 722 6.54 16.65 7.57
CA GLY A 722 7.51 16.42 6.49
C GLY A 722 7.79 14.93 6.26
N THR A 723 8.99 14.45 6.61
CA THR A 723 9.40 13.04 6.45
C THR A 723 9.48 12.26 7.77
N THR A 724 8.96 12.80 8.84
CA THR A 724 8.97 12.19 10.17
C THR A 724 7.59 12.29 10.81
N THR A 725 7.40 11.62 11.94
CA THR A 725 6.21 11.83 12.78
C THR A 725 6.55 12.64 14.02
N GLY A 726 5.56 13.34 14.59
CA GLY A 726 5.77 14.17 15.77
C GLY A 726 4.49 14.50 16.53
N ASP A 727 4.69 15.03 17.74
CA ASP A 727 3.63 15.42 18.68
C ASP A 727 3.09 16.83 18.36
N VAL A 728 2.53 16.99 17.16
CA VAL A 728 1.93 18.23 16.69
C VAL A 728 0.58 17.96 16.04
N ALA A 729 -0.42 18.77 16.38
CA ALA A 729 -1.75 18.68 15.78
C ALA A 729 -1.75 19.14 14.31
N VAL A 730 -2.53 18.44 13.48
CA VAL A 730 -2.90 18.91 12.13
C VAL A 730 -4.10 19.83 12.26
N SER A 731 -3.93 21.09 11.87
CA SER A 731 -4.97 22.12 11.93
C SER A 731 -5.64 22.44 10.59
N SER A 732 -5.23 21.77 9.50
CA SER A 732 -5.87 21.92 8.19
C SER A 732 -7.26 21.28 8.18
N LYS A 733 -8.22 21.90 7.46
CA LYS A 733 -9.53 21.30 7.22
C LYS A 733 -9.34 19.97 6.48
N ASP A 734 -10.21 19.01 6.79
CA ASP A 734 -10.17 17.62 6.27
C ASP A 734 -8.85 16.86 6.57
N GLY A 735 -8.01 17.41 7.49
CA GLY A 735 -6.79 16.76 7.96
C GLY A 735 -7.07 15.59 8.91
N ILE A 736 -6.14 14.63 8.94
CA ILE A 736 -6.22 13.48 9.84
C ILE A 736 -5.23 13.68 11.00
N ASN A 737 -5.72 13.55 12.23
CA ASN A 737 -4.91 13.48 13.42
C ASN A 737 -4.81 12.04 13.93
N HIS A 738 -3.58 11.58 14.14
CA HIS A 738 -3.25 10.34 14.82
C HIS A 738 -2.96 10.66 16.27
N ILE A 739 -3.76 10.11 17.18
CA ILE A 739 -3.57 10.32 18.62
C ILE A 739 -3.28 8.94 19.24
N VAL A 740 -2.11 8.81 19.84
CA VAL A 740 -1.71 7.62 20.60
C VAL A 740 -2.10 7.83 22.05
N VAL A 741 -2.83 6.87 22.62
CA VAL A 741 -3.22 6.82 24.02
C VAL A 741 -2.51 5.67 24.70
N GLU A 742 -1.84 5.96 25.80
CA GLU A 742 -1.03 4.97 26.54
C GLU A 742 -1.44 4.92 28.00
N VAL A 743 -1.34 3.74 28.60
CA VAL A 743 -1.63 3.49 30.00
C VAL A 743 -0.34 3.53 30.80
N PHE A 744 -0.31 4.39 31.83
CA PHE A 744 0.84 4.56 32.73
C PHE A 744 0.50 4.16 34.18
N ASP A 745 1.53 3.72 34.89
CA ASP A 745 1.46 3.52 36.33
C ASP A 745 1.72 4.84 37.11
N GLU A 746 1.68 4.79 38.45
CA GLU A 746 1.96 5.96 39.29
C GLU A 746 3.39 6.52 39.15
N ASN A 747 4.34 5.70 38.70
CA ASN A 747 5.74 6.09 38.51
C ASN A 747 6.00 6.65 37.09
N GLY A 748 5.00 6.64 36.23
CA GLY A 748 5.12 7.09 34.84
C GLY A 748 5.73 6.05 33.89
N HIS A 749 5.66 4.77 34.22
CA HIS A 749 6.06 3.66 33.33
C HIS A 749 4.85 3.18 32.55
N ILE A 750 5.04 2.89 31.25
CA ILE A 750 3.99 2.31 30.39
C ILE A 750 3.65 0.90 30.90
N VAL A 751 2.36 0.64 31.11
CA VAL A 751 1.88 -0.67 31.56
C VAL A 751 1.58 -1.53 30.34
N LYS A 752 2.59 -2.23 29.81
CA LYS A 752 2.47 -3.08 28.61
C LYS A 752 1.46 -4.22 28.74
N LEU A 753 1.17 -4.65 29.95
CA LEU A 753 0.17 -5.70 30.23
C LEU A 753 -1.24 -5.13 30.44
N ALA A 754 -1.46 -3.83 30.29
CA ALA A 754 -2.79 -3.24 30.41
C ALA A 754 -3.71 -3.68 29.27
N ASP A 755 -4.97 -3.94 29.62
CA ASP A 755 -6.08 -4.28 28.72
C ASP A 755 -7.33 -3.43 29.01
N ASN A 756 -7.12 -2.24 29.59
CA ASN A 756 -8.18 -1.34 29.98
C ASN A 756 -9.02 -0.90 28.78
N ASN A 757 -10.35 -0.83 28.97
CA ASN A 757 -11.26 -0.30 27.96
C ASN A 757 -11.23 1.23 27.99
N ILE A 758 -10.94 1.85 26.86
CA ILE A 758 -10.85 3.28 26.66
C ILE A 758 -12.11 3.78 25.94
N THR A 759 -12.70 4.85 26.44
CA THR A 759 -13.77 5.57 25.73
C THR A 759 -13.21 6.89 25.21
N CYS A 760 -13.39 7.15 23.92
CA CYS A 760 -13.03 8.39 23.26
C CYS A 760 -14.28 9.26 23.06
N THR A 761 -14.22 10.54 23.45
CA THR A 761 -15.26 11.53 23.15
C THR A 761 -14.65 12.76 22.51
N ILE A 762 -15.40 13.35 21.58
CA ILE A 762 -14.95 14.52 20.81
C ILE A 762 -15.96 15.65 21.01
N GLU A 763 -15.44 16.84 21.31
CA GLU A 763 -16.17 18.10 21.29
C GLU A 763 -15.56 18.99 20.20
N GLY A 764 -16.40 19.67 19.41
CA GLY A 764 -15.97 20.54 18.33
C GLY A 764 -16.10 19.91 16.92
N PRO A 765 -15.63 20.61 15.87
CA PRO A 765 -15.84 20.22 14.48
C PRO A 765 -14.82 19.13 14.03
N ALA A 766 -14.94 17.92 14.56
CA ALA A 766 -14.12 16.76 14.18
C ALA A 766 -14.90 15.46 14.35
N GLN A 767 -14.45 14.42 13.68
CA GLN A 767 -15.07 13.10 13.67
C GLN A 767 -14.07 12.01 14.07
N LEU A 768 -14.50 11.07 14.92
CA LEU A 768 -13.80 9.82 15.15
C LEU A 768 -13.97 8.92 13.94
N LEU A 769 -12.85 8.50 13.32
CA LEU A 769 -12.86 7.53 12.23
C LEU A 769 -12.73 6.09 12.76
N GLY A 770 -12.00 5.89 13.84
CA GLY A 770 -11.84 4.58 14.47
C GLY A 770 -10.77 4.57 15.55
N LEU A 771 -10.81 3.49 16.34
CA LEU A 771 -9.88 3.16 17.39
C LEU A 771 -9.16 1.86 17.05
N GLU A 772 -7.85 1.86 16.89
CA GLU A 772 -7.05 0.69 16.50
C GLU A 772 -6.14 0.25 17.64
N ASN A 773 -6.39 -0.92 18.20
CA ASN A 773 -5.59 -1.49 19.29
C ASN A 773 -4.50 -2.46 18.82
N SER A 774 -4.52 -2.86 17.55
CA SER A 774 -3.58 -3.82 16.95
C SER A 774 -3.68 -5.27 17.45
N ASP A 775 -4.65 -5.59 18.29
CA ASP A 775 -4.90 -6.98 18.69
C ASP A 775 -5.58 -7.75 17.55
N ASN A 776 -4.90 -8.76 17.00
CA ASN A 776 -5.45 -9.59 15.95
C ASN A 776 -6.63 -10.46 16.39
N THR A 777 -6.85 -10.61 17.68
CA THR A 777 -7.95 -11.41 18.25
C THR A 777 -9.14 -10.56 18.70
N ASP A 778 -9.04 -9.23 18.53
CA ASP A 778 -10.14 -8.33 18.86
C ASP A 778 -11.23 -8.37 17.77
N MET A 779 -12.42 -8.77 18.18
CA MET A 779 -13.62 -8.86 17.35
C MET A 779 -14.66 -7.81 17.74
N GLY A 780 -14.23 -6.66 18.27
CA GLY A 780 -15.08 -5.53 18.65
C GLY A 780 -15.75 -4.83 17.45
N ASP A 781 -16.62 -3.88 17.74
CA ASP A 781 -17.26 -3.04 16.73
C ASP A 781 -16.31 -1.90 16.34
N TYR A 782 -15.97 -1.79 15.05
CA TYR A 782 -15.06 -0.74 14.56
C TYR A 782 -15.67 0.67 14.52
N ARG A 783 -16.98 0.80 14.71
CA ARG A 783 -17.72 2.07 14.62
C ARG A 783 -18.03 2.70 15.95
N ASP A 784 -17.83 2.00 17.05
CA ASP A 784 -18.09 2.56 18.35
C ASP A 784 -16.92 3.46 18.81
N ASN A 785 -17.09 4.10 19.96
CA ASN A 785 -16.09 4.97 20.52
C ASN A 785 -15.35 4.34 21.71
N GLN A 786 -15.35 3.01 21.78
CA GLN A 786 -14.74 2.25 22.86
C GLN A 786 -13.84 1.16 22.33
N GLN A 787 -12.63 1.07 22.89
CA GLN A 787 -11.70 0.02 22.50
C GLN A 787 -10.74 -0.30 23.65
N ARG A 788 -10.35 -1.57 23.78
CA ARG A 788 -9.30 -1.97 24.72
C ARG A 788 -7.93 -1.52 24.21
N VAL A 789 -7.05 -1.15 25.15
CA VAL A 789 -5.64 -1.07 24.80
C VAL A 789 -5.05 -2.46 24.60
N PHE A 790 -4.06 -2.54 23.74
CA PHE A 790 -3.24 -3.73 23.54
C PHE A 790 -1.77 -3.35 23.69
N GLN A 791 -1.03 -4.14 24.46
CA GLN A 791 0.35 -3.77 24.85
C GLN A 791 0.45 -2.35 25.46
N GLY A 792 -0.58 -1.95 26.21
CA GLY A 792 -0.65 -0.68 26.91
C GLY A 792 -0.94 0.54 26.04
N SER A 793 -1.25 0.38 24.76
CA SER A 793 -1.49 1.50 23.83
C SER A 793 -2.72 1.31 22.94
N LEU A 794 -3.19 2.41 22.36
CA LEU A 794 -4.31 2.52 21.43
C LEU A 794 -4.06 3.67 20.46
N LEU A 795 -4.27 3.47 19.18
CA LEU A 795 -4.26 4.52 18.16
C LEU A 795 -5.66 5.00 17.85
N THR A 796 -5.84 6.33 17.83
CA THR A 796 -7.12 7.00 17.51
C THR A 796 -6.96 7.81 16.23
N TYR A 797 -7.87 7.63 15.28
CA TYR A 797 -7.92 8.39 14.04
C TYR A 797 -9.03 9.45 14.12
N ILE A 798 -8.65 10.72 14.03
CA ILE A 798 -9.57 11.87 14.09
C ILE A 798 -9.49 12.64 12.78
N ARG A 799 -10.64 12.81 12.11
CA ARG A 799 -10.75 13.67 10.92
C ARG A 799 -11.24 15.05 11.33
N ASN A 800 -10.54 16.08 10.91
CA ASN A 800 -10.98 17.46 11.06
C ASN A 800 -12.23 17.70 10.20
N GLY A 801 -13.18 18.49 10.73
CA GLY A 801 -14.35 18.93 9.97
C GLY A 801 -14.06 20.11 9.05
N LYS A 802 -15.05 20.46 8.23
CA LYS A 802 -14.96 21.61 7.30
C LYS A 802 -15.08 22.95 8.02
N ASP A 803 -15.68 22.98 9.20
CA ASP A 803 -15.83 24.19 10.01
C ASP A 803 -14.58 24.48 10.85
N SER A 804 -14.30 25.76 11.09
CA SER A 804 -13.24 26.17 12.02
C SER A 804 -13.72 26.14 13.46
N GLY A 805 -12.85 25.79 14.39
CA GLY A 805 -13.16 25.78 15.81
C GLY A 805 -12.20 24.96 16.64
N LYS A 806 -12.37 25.06 17.95
CA LYS A 806 -11.61 24.25 18.91
C LYS A 806 -12.15 22.82 18.94
N VAL A 807 -11.26 21.86 18.86
CA VAL A 807 -11.53 20.44 19.06
C VAL A 807 -10.93 20.00 20.39
N ILE A 808 -11.70 19.27 21.18
CA ILE A 808 -11.25 18.62 22.41
C ILE A 808 -11.54 17.14 22.28
N VAL A 809 -10.48 16.33 22.38
CA VAL A 809 -10.57 14.86 22.39
C VAL A 809 -10.24 14.37 23.78
N ARG A 810 -11.20 13.72 24.44
CA ARG A 810 -11.06 13.21 25.80
C ARG A 810 -11.08 11.69 25.81
N PHE A 811 -10.15 11.11 26.58
CA PHE A 811 -10.05 9.68 26.79
C PHE A 811 -10.28 9.35 28.26
N THR A 812 -11.18 8.41 28.49
CA THR A 812 -11.55 7.94 29.83
C THR A 812 -11.48 6.43 29.91
N SER A 813 -11.18 5.92 31.10
CA SER A 813 -11.25 4.50 31.42
C SER A 813 -11.66 4.33 32.87
N PRO A 814 -12.45 3.29 33.24
CA PRO A 814 -12.77 3.05 34.64
C PRO A 814 -11.54 2.97 35.53
N LEU A 815 -11.56 3.66 36.66
CA LEU A 815 -10.51 3.70 37.69
C LEU A 815 -9.18 4.34 37.30
N LEU A 816 -9.04 4.88 36.08
CA LEU A 816 -7.85 5.59 35.64
C LEU A 816 -8.09 7.09 35.62
N LYS A 817 -7.04 7.88 35.84
CA LYS A 817 -7.08 9.32 35.56
C LYS A 817 -7.23 9.48 34.03
N SER A 818 -8.22 10.29 33.63
CA SER A 818 -8.49 10.63 32.24
C SER A 818 -7.45 11.59 31.70
N THR A 819 -7.36 11.64 30.37
CA THR A 819 -6.54 12.63 29.66
C THR A 819 -7.37 13.30 28.56
N GLU A 820 -6.96 14.51 28.19
CA GLU A 820 -7.53 15.21 27.03
C GLU A 820 -6.43 15.91 26.23
N ILE A 821 -6.69 16.06 24.95
CA ILE A 821 -5.83 16.78 24.03
C ILE A 821 -6.71 17.72 23.20
N SER A 822 -6.22 18.91 22.90
CA SER A 822 -7.01 19.90 22.16
C SER A 822 -6.19 20.60 21.08
N PHE A 823 -6.88 21.03 20.02
CA PHE A 823 -6.29 21.75 18.90
C PHE A 823 -7.32 22.63 18.20
N GLU A 824 -6.87 23.52 17.33
CA GLU A 824 -7.72 24.42 16.54
C GLU A 824 -7.71 23.99 15.07
N ILE A 825 -8.89 24.06 14.39
CA ILE A 825 -9.05 23.83 12.95
C ILE A 825 -9.24 25.17 12.24
#